data_81a2e98311beda5e348539088eee820d
#
_entry.id   81a2e98311beda5e348539088eee820d
#
_cell.length_a   1.000
_cell.length_b   1.000
_cell.length_c   1.000
_cell.angle_alpha   90.00
_cell.angle_beta   90.00
_cell.angle_gamma   90.00
#
_symmetry.space_group_name_H-M   'P 1'
#
loop_
_entity.id
_entity.type
_entity.pdbx_description
1 polymer ?
#
loop_
_entity_poly.entity_id
_entity_poly.type
_entity_poly.pdbx_seq_one_letter_code
_entity_poly.pdbx_strand_id
1 'polypeptide(L)'
;PNGYGEPNLYTCELTYSVGGKVSDRQLLTFGIREYGYEMVDGILHLKINGEPVYLKGGNWGMSEYMLRCRGEEYDLKVKLHQEMNFNMIRNWIGSVTDDEFYQACDKYGIMVWDDFWLNSNSNLPDDVFAFNMNAVEKIKRLRNHACIAVWCGDNEGYPLPPLNKWLEEDVNVYDGGDRAYHANSHSDGLSGSGPWMNSHPNWYFTKAPYGYGANITRGWGLRTEIGTAVFTTFESFKKFIPEKNWWPRNEMWNKHFFGNSGGNAGPDKYFSTVEYNYGKAKGIEDFCRKAQLVNVEVNKAMYEGFQHHIWDDASGILTWMGQSAYPSLVWQTYDYYYDLTGAYWGIKKACEPVHIQWSYADNSVKVINTTLQDLQGLKATARVYNLDGKEMGRYTQNVTLNAAANKDSYCFHLNFTTDNLAFGKKAFASSVSKDAGEPGAAIDASDGSRWASEPRDDEWIYVDLGEPAEVATIALNWEAAHAKSYKLLISDDAAHWKEIYSNEDCKGGLEEIKIKPVRTRYVKMQGVKCATMWGYSLYEFELYGKKKKPTDLSPVHFIKLELNDANGNLLSDNFYWRSNKPGDYKALNTLSKAKLNVTSQLVNRTDHGDKKVIKATIKNVGPSVAFAVHVQAVRSSDGERILPALMNDNYFTLLKGESKDIEIEFDSELLPDDNYRLSVIPYNK
;
A
#
# COMPACT_ATOMS: atom_id res chain seq x y z
N PRO A 1 -6.81 -14.20 13.48
CA PRO A 1 -6.79 -12.78 13.17
C PRO A 1 -7.64 -12.46 11.94
N ASN A 2 -8.03 -11.20 11.79
CA ASN A 2 -8.82 -10.73 10.65
C ASN A 2 -8.20 -11.16 9.31
N GLY A 3 -9.00 -11.66 8.39
CA GLY A 3 -8.58 -12.20 7.09
C GLY A 3 -8.09 -13.66 7.11
N TYR A 4 -7.94 -14.28 8.29
CA TYR A 4 -7.50 -15.68 8.45
C TYR A 4 -8.53 -16.56 9.19
N GLY A 5 -9.72 -16.08 9.40
CA GLY A 5 -10.83 -16.76 10.05
C GLY A 5 -11.52 -15.88 11.09
N GLU A 6 -12.51 -16.44 11.77
CA GLU A 6 -13.30 -15.72 12.76
C GLU A 6 -12.57 -15.64 14.12
N PRO A 7 -12.60 -14.47 14.80
CA PRO A 7 -11.98 -14.29 16.10
C PRO A 7 -12.85 -14.87 17.21
N ASN A 8 -12.84 -16.20 17.37
CA ASN A 8 -13.67 -16.89 18.35
C ASN A 8 -13.18 -16.64 19.76
N LEU A 9 -14.03 -16.07 20.61
CA LEU A 9 -13.77 -15.84 22.02
C LEU A 9 -14.61 -16.76 22.91
N TYR A 10 -14.04 -17.14 24.04
CA TYR A 10 -14.67 -17.96 25.07
C TYR A 10 -14.89 -17.14 26.32
N THR A 11 -15.96 -17.43 27.08
CA THR A 11 -16.24 -16.82 28.36
C THR A 11 -15.98 -17.81 29.48
N CYS A 12 -15.15 -17.42 30.43
CA CYS A 12 -14.94 -18.13 31.69
C CYS A 12 -15.69 -17.41 32.81
N GLU A 13 -16.55 -18.14 33.52
CA GLU A 13 -17.21 -17.65 34.72
C GLU A 13 -16.49 -18.19 35.96
N LEU A 14 -15.91 -17.30 36.74
CA LEU A 14 -15.33 -17.59 38.06
C LEU A 14 -16.34 -17.26 39.12
N THR A 15 -16.64 -18.26 39.98
CA THR A 15 -17.60 -18.09 41.08
C THR A 15 -16.90 -18.39 42.41
N TYR A 16 -16.94 -17.44 43.33
CA TYR A 16 -16.50 -17.66 44.68
C TYR A 16 -17.71 -17.83 45.61
N SER A 17 -17.72 -18.95 46.36
CA SER A 17 -18.84 -19.31 47.22
C SER A 17 -18.38 -19.48 48.68
N VAL A 18 -19.16 -18.96 49.59
CA VAL A 18 -18.96 -19.15 51.05
C VAL A 18 -20.20 -19.79 51.66
N GLY A 19 -20.02 -20.93 52.33
CA GLY A 19 -21.13 -21.68 52.93
C GLY A 19 -22.20 -22.12 51.91
N GLY A 20 -21.81 -22.45 50.67
CA GLY A 20 -22.69 -22.86 49.58
C GLY A 20 -23.47 -21.74 48.90
N LYS A 21 -23.21 -20.49 49.28
CA LYS A 21 -23.79 -19.30 48.61
C LYS A 21 -22.72 -18.60 47.80
N VAL A 22 -23.07 -18.22 46.58
CA VAL A 22 -22.20 -17.39 45.73
C VAL A 22 -22.00 -16.01 46.41
N SER A 23 -20.74 -15.70 46.73
CA SER A 23 -20.32 -14.45 47.33
C SER A 23 -19.82 -13.44 46.28
N ASP A 24 -19.16 -13.95 45.24
CA ASP A 24 -18.67 -13.14 44.13
C ASP A 24 -18.67 -13.92 42.82
N ARG A 25 -18.74 -13.19 41.72
CA ARG A 25 -18.75 -13.75 40.35
C ARG A 25 -17.99 -12.82 39.43
N GLN A 26 -17.08 -13.37 38.65
CA GLN A 26 -16.33 -12.66 37.63
C GLN A 26 -16.43 -13.37 36.30
N LEU A 27 -16.70 -12.63 35.24
CA LEU A 27 -16.66 -13.11 33.86
C LEU A 27 -15.36 -12.65 33.21
N LEU A 28 -14.66 -13.58 32.58
CA LEU A 28 -13.43 -13.34 31.83
C LEU A 28 -13.62 -13.82 30.41
N THR A 29 -13.18 -13.01 29.45
CA THR A 29 -13.15 -13.39 28.02
C THR A 29 -11.71 -13.72 27.62
N PHE A 30 -11.54 -14.80 26.87
CA PHE A 30 -10.23 -15.21 26.38
C PHE A 30 -10.33 -15.90 25.00
N GLY A 31 -9.21 -15.96 24.28
CA GLY A 31 -9.07 -16.71 23.01
C GLY A 31 -8.04 -17.81 23.15
N ILE A 32 -8.21 -18.89 22.37
CA ILE A 32 -7.27 -20.01 22.30
C ILE A 32 -6.46 -19.85 21.01
N ARG A 33 -5.16 -19.63 21.14
CA ARG A 33 -4.22 -19.48 20.03
C ARG A 33 -2.80 -19.78 20.50
N GLU A 34 -1.91 -20.07 19.58
CA GLU A 34 -0.47 -20.21 19.80
C GLU A 34 0.25 -19.25 18.85
N TYR A 35 1.11 -18.38 19.39
CA TYR A 35 2.00 -17.54 18.59
C TYR A 35 3.33 -18.25 18.34
N GLY A 36 3.86 -18.11 17.12
CA GLY A 36 5.18 -18.57 16.73
C GLY A 36 5.96 -17.43 16.05
N TYR A 37 7.27 -17.46 16.18
CA TYR A 37 8.17 -16.45 15.62
C TYR A 37 9.32 -17.16 14.94
N GLU A 38 9.58 -16.80 13.68
CA GLU A 38 10.62 -17.44 12.89
C GLU A 38 11.41 -16.39 12.12
N MET A 39 12.72 -16.56 12.09
CA MET A 39 13.61 -15.74 11.26
C MET A 39 13.85 -16.47 9.95
N VAL A 40 13.31 -15.94 8.84
CA VAL A 40 13.53 -16.48 7.49
C VAL A 40 14.34 -15.45 6.71
N ASP A 41 15.53 -15.82 6.29
CA ASP A 41 16.47 -14.96 5.58
C ASP A 41 16.70 -13.58 6.26
N GLY A 42 16.71 -13.60 7.60
CA GLY A 42 16.91 -12.40 8.42
C GLY A 42 15.66 -11.51 8.56
N ILE A 43 14.48 -11.99 8.16
CA ILE A 43 13.21 -11.29 8.30
C ILE A 43 12.34 -12.04 9.33
N LEU A 44 11.73 -11.29 10.24
CA LEU A 44 10.80 -11.83 11.23
C LEU A 44 9.49 -12.23 10.57
N HIS A 45 9.09 -13.49 10.74
CA HIS A 45 7.78 -14.01 10.37
C HIS A 45 6.99 -14.35 11.63
N LEU A 46 5.78 -13.83 11.71
CA LEU A 46 4.81 -14.18 12.76
C LEU A 46 3.96 -15.36 12.30
N LYS A 47 3.74 -16.32 13.19
CA LYS A 47 2.83 -17.45 12.98
C LYS A 47 1.73 -17.47 14.04
N ILE A 48 0.56 -17.95 13.67
CA ILE A 48 -0.53 -18.25 14.58
C ILE A 48 -1.02 -19.67 14.30
N ASN A 49 -1.07 -20.50 15.35
CA ASN A 49 -1.45 -21.91 15.25
C ASN A 49 -0.64 -22.67 14.17
N GLY A 50 0.65 -22.32 14.04
CA GLY A 50 1.58 -22.91 13.07
C GLY A 50 1.57 -22.26 11.67
N GLU A 51 0.54 -21.49 11.32
CA GLU A 51 0.41 -20.84 10.00
C GLU A 51 1.06 -19.46 9.98
N PRO A 52 1.88 -19.14 8.97
CA PRO A 52 2.44 -17.79 8.82
C PRO A 52 1.32 -16.79 8.50
N VAL A 53 1.38 -15.62 9.15
CA VAL A 53 0.43 -14.54 8.96
C VAL A 53 1.13 -13.34 8.34
N TYR A 54 0.72 -12.95 7.13
CA TYR A 54 1.21 -11.73 6.50
C TYR A 54 0.62 -10.52 7.19
N LEU A 55 1.47 -9.68 7.77
CA LEU A 55 1.02 -8.56 8.59
C LEU A 55 0.59 -7.37 7.71
N LYS A 56 -0.63 -6.95 7.88
CA LYS A 56 -1.23 -5.76 7.27
C LYS A 56 -1.79 -4.89 8.39
N GLY A 57 -1.24 -3.70 8.58
CA GLY A 57 -1.67 -2.92 9.73
C GLY A 57 -1.18 -1.49 9.75
N GLY A 58 -1.33 -0.85 10.89
CA GLY A 58 -0.90 0.52 11.10
C GLY A 58 -0.53 0.80 12.55
N ASN A 59 0.18 1.91 12.75
CA ASN A 59 0.52 2.40 14.07
C ASN A 59 -0.67 3.16 14.66
N TRP A 60 -0.97 2.87 15.91
CA TRP A 60 -1.92 3.62 16.70
C TRP A 60 -1.24 4.88 17.23
N GLY A 61 -1.64 6.03 16.72
CA GLY A 61 -1.16 7.31 17.18
C GLY A 61 -2.12 7.90 18.22
N MET A 62 -1.57 8.39 19.29
CA MET A 62 -2.19 9.02 20.45
C MET A 62 -3.50 9.77 20.14
N SER A 63 -4.62 9.05 20.10
CA SER A 63 -5.95 9.62 19.82
C SER A 63 -6.64 10.19 21.05
N GLU A 64 -5.91 10.39 22.14
CA GLU A 64 -6.48 10.83 23.40
C GLU A 64 -6.63 12.35 23.53
N TYR A 65 -6.21 13.11 22.53
CA TYR A 65 -6.38 14.56 22.57
C TYR A 65 -7.83 14.94 22.92
N MET A 66 -7.98 15.76 23.91
CA MET A 66 -9.30 16.11 24.47
C MET A 66 -10.07 14.90 25.03
N LEU A 67 -9.37 13.82 25.42
CA LEU A 67 -9.95 12.61 26.01
C LEU A 67 -10.95 11.89 25.08
N ARG A 68 -10.77 12.01 23.76
CA ARG A 68 -11.66 11.43 22.76
C ARG A 68 -11.34 9.96 22.43
N CYS A 69 -10.59 9.27 23.21
CA CYS A 69 -10.32 7.86 23.00
C CYS A 69 -10.57 7.08 24.28
N ARG A 70 -11.85 6.77 24.54
CA ARG A 70 -12.30 6.00 25.72
C ARG A 70 -13.55 5.21 25.40
N GLY A 71 -13.75 4.09 26.11
CA GLY A 71 -14.98 3.31 26.04
C GLY A 71 -15.31 2.91 24.59
N GLU A 72 -16.50 3.28 24.13
CA GLU A 72 -17.02 2.92 22.81
C GLU A 72 -16.21 3.52 21.64
N GLU A 73 -15.43 4.57 21.84
CA GLU A 73 -14.55 5.12 20.81
C GLU A 73 -13.47 4.11 20.39
N TYR A 74 -13.02 3.24 21.27
CA TYR A 74 -12.09 2.17 20.91
C TYR A 74 -12.75 1.15 20.01
N ASP A 75 -13.98 0.73 20.31
CA ASP A 75 -14.72 -0.23 19.49
C ASP A 75 -14.87 0.26 18.04
N LEU A 76 -15.30 1.52 17.87
CA LEU A 76 -15.45 2.14 16.55
C LEU A 76 -14.11 2.22 15.79
N LYS A 77 -13.05 2.70 16.46
CA LYS A 77 -11.74 2.89 15.80
C LYS A 77 -11.10 1.56 15.40
N VAL A 78 -11.15 0.55 16.26
CA VAL A 78 -10.65 -0.79 15.93
C VAL A 78 -11.49 -1.42 14.82
N LYS A 79 -12.83 -1.20 14.83
CA LYS A 79 -13.71 -1.62 13.74
C LYS A 79 -13.31 -1.00 12.39
N LEU A 80 -12.96 0.29 12.36
CA LEU A 80 -12.48 0.94 11.13
C LEU A 80 -11.18 0.32 10.63
N HIS A 81 -10.28 -0.11 11.52
CA HIS A 81 -9.05 -0.84 11.12
C HIS A 81 -9.40 -2.23 10.56
N GLN A 82 -10.32 -2.95 11.18
CA GLN A 82 -10.81 -4.23 10.63
C GLN A 82 -11.42 -4.05 9.23
N GLU A 83 -12.23 -3.01 9.03
CA GLU A 83 -12.85 -2.70 7.74
C GLU A 83 -11.85 -2.30 6.64
N MET A 84 -10.65 -1.84 7.00
CA MET A 84 -9.53 -1.66 6.07
C MET A 84 -8.83 -3.00 5.72
N ASN A 85 -9.34 -4.14 6.18
CA ASN A 85 -8.69 -5.44 6.08
C ASN A 85 -7.34 -5.54 6.81
N PHE A 86 -7.13 -4.74 7.83
CA PHE A 86 -5.99 -4.86 8.73
C PHE A 86 -6.14 -6.05 9.66
N ASN A 87 -5.00 -6.63 10.03
CA ASN A 87 -4.93 -7.69 11.03
C ASN A 87 -4.01 -7.35 12.21
N MET A 88 -3.36 -6.18 12.18
CA MET A 88 -2.48 -5.73 13.27
C MET A 88 -2.58 -4.22 13.50
N ILE A 89 -2.50 -3.83 14.77
CA ILE A 89 -2.25 -2.47 15.22
C ILE A 89 -0.97 -2.49 16.07
N ARG A 90 -0.03 -1.61 15.78
CA ARG A 90 1.06 -1.33 16.71
C ARG A 90 0.63 -0.23 17.67
N ASN A 91 0.56 -0.56 18.94
CA ASN A 91 0.36 0.40 20.02
C ASN A 91 1.66 1.16 20.28
N TRP A 92 1.92 2.14 19.42
CA TRP A 92 3.17 2.91 19.40
C TRP A 92 3.46 3.52 20.75
N ILE A 93 4.70 3.32 21.24
CA ILE A 93 5.19 3.69 22.57
C ILE A 93 4.26 3.32 23.74
N GLY A 94 3.41 2.29 23.56
CA GLY A 94 2.46 1.88 24.59
C GLY A 94 1.48 2.97 25.00
N SER A 95 1.09 3.85 24.08
CA SER A 95 0.29 5.05 24.35
C SER A 95 -1.10 4.73 24.89
N VAL A 96 -1.64 3.56 24.63
CA VAL A 96 -2.94 3.08 25.12
C VAL A 96 -2.74 1.90 26.05
N THR A 97 -3.40 1.95 27.21
CA THR A 97 -3.41 0.88 28.21
C THR A 97 -4.82 0.56 28.72
N ASP A 98 -5.86 1.15 28.11
CA ASP A 98 -7.25 0.92 28.49
C ASP A 98 -7.73 -0.46 28.01
N ASP A 99 -8.40 -1.21 28.90
CA ASP A 99 -8.86 -2.57 28.61
C ASP A 99 -9.81 -2.63 27.40
N GLU A 100 -10.62 -1.61 27.18
CA GLU A 100 -11.56 -1.49 26.08
C GLU A 100 -10.87 -1.52 24.72
N PHE A 101 -9.65 -1.00 24.61
CA PHE A 101 -8.85 -1.13 23.38
C PHE A 101 -8.51 -2.57 23.06
N TYR A 102 -8.01 -3.32 24.06
CA TYR A 102 -7.63 -4.74 23.87
C TYR A 102 -8.87 -5.62 23.68
N GLN A 103 -9.96 -5.32 24.38
CA GLN A 103 -11.25 -6.01 24.20
C GLN A 103 -11.78 -5.82 22.77
N ALA A 104 -11.69 -4.60 22.22
CA ALA A 104 -12.06 -4.34 20.83
C ALA A 104 -11.14 -5.08 19.85
N CYS A 105 -9.82 -5.12 20.10
CA CYS A 105 -8.87 -5.88 19.29
C CYS A 105 -9.15 -7.39 19.34
N ASP A 106 -9.44 -7.96 20.51
CA ASP A 106 -9.87 -9.36 20.66
C ASP A 106 -11.14 -9.63 19.86
N LYS A 107 -12.15 -8.76 19.98
CA LYS A 107 -13.46 -8.88 19.30
C LYS A 107 -13.34 -8.88 17.78
N TYR A 108 -12.49 -8.03 17.22
CA TYR A 108 -12.36 -7.85 15.79
C TYR A 108 -11.19 -8.62 15.16
N GLY A 109 -10.49 -9.42 15.95
CA GLY A 109 -9.35 -10.20 15.45
C GLY A 109 -8.16 -9.35 15.01
N ILE A 110 -7.94 -8.21 15.64
CA ILE A 110 -6.81 -7.33 15.37
C ILE A 110 -5.68 -7.66 16.34
N MET A 111 -4.56 -8.15 15.84
CA MET A 111 -3.36 -8.37 16.66
C MET A 111 -2.77 -7.05 17.14
N VAL A 112 -2.13 -7.08 18.30
CA VAL A 112 -1.45 -5.92 18.89
C VAL A 112 0.04 -6.19 19.01
N TRP A 113 0.84 -5.33 18.39
CA TRP A 113 2.26 -5.14 18.67
C TRP A 113 2.34 -4.06 19.77
N ASP A 114 2.67 -4.43 20.99
CA ASP A 114 2.51 -3.59 22.17
C ASP A 114 3.86 -3.08 22.70
N ASP A 115 4.16 -1.81 22.47
CA ASP A 115 5.39 -1.20 22.96
C ASP A 115 5.31 -0.91 24.48
N PHE A 116 6.46 -0.96 25.16
CA PHE A 116 6.65 -0.29 26.44
C PHE A 116 6.93 1.21 26.19
N TRP A 117 6.82 2.06 27.22
CA TRP A 117 6.80 3.54 27.13
C TRP A 117 8.17 4.18 26.86
N LEU A 118 8.95 3.63 25.93
CA LEU A 118 10.28 4.12 25.56
C LEU A 118 10.30 4.59 24.11
N ASN A 119 11.07 5.63 23.83
CA ASN A 119 11.14 6.23 22.49
C ASN A 119 12.58 6.66 22.15
N SER A 120 13.06 6.19 21.04
CA SER A 120 14.30 6.53 20.31
C SER A 120 15.43 7.11 21.14
N ASN A 121 16.31 6.26 21.64
CA ASN A 121 17.49 6.67 22.43
C ASN A 121 17.15 7.45 23.72
N SER A 122 16.00 7.22 24.29
CA SER A 122 15.63 7.80 25.58
C SER A 122 16.66 7.39 26.64
N ASN A 123 16.98 8.32 27.55
CA ASN A 123 17.68 7.97 28.78
C ASN A 123 16.85 6.98 29.58
N LEU A 124 17.51 6.26 30.50
CA LEU A 124 16.77 5.51 31.52
C LEU A 124 15.76 6.42 32.22
N PRO A 125 14.56 5.92 32.54
CA PRO A 125 13.63 6.62 33.42
C PRO A 125 14.32 7.02 34.75
N ASP A 126 13.95 8.15 35.34
CA ASP A 126 14.52 8.62 36.58
C ASP A 126 14.39 7.59 37.71
N ASP A 127 13.25 6.88 37.74
CA ASP A 127 13.02 5.73 38.61
C ASP A 127 12.83 4.46 37.77
N VAL A 128 13.94 3.77 37.51
CA VAL A 128 13.96 2.52 36.70
C VAL A 128 13.15 1.41 37.38
N PHE A 129 13.15 1.34 38.71
CA PHE A 129 12.39 0.32 39.42
C PHE A 129 10.88 0.57 39.31
N ALA A 130 10.44 1.79 39.52
CA ALA A 130 9.02 2.15 39.34
C ALA A 130 8.56 1.89 37.90
N PHE A 131 9.38 2.22 36.91
CA PHE A 131 9.12 1.90 35.50
C PHE A 131 8.93 0.38 35.28
N ASN A 132 9.90 -0.41 35.80
CA ASN A 132 9.84 -1.87 35.66
C ASN A 132 8.62 -2.47 36.37
N MET A 133 8.29 -1.99 37.56
CA MET A 133 7.09 -2.42 38.29
C MET A 133 5.80 -2.12 37.47
N ASN A 134 5.73 -0.96 36.84
CA ASN A 134 4.61 -0.64 35.95
C ASN A 134 4.57 -1.56 34.71
N ALA A 135 5.72 -1.92 34.14
CA ALA A 135 5.80 -2.88 33.03
C ALA A 135 5.29 -4.26 33.46
N VAL A 136 5.70 -4.75 34.63
CA VAL A 136 5.19 -6.01 35.21
C VAL A 136 3.67 -5.97 35.39
N GLU A 137 3.14 -4.88 35.92
CA GLU A 137 1.69 -4.74 36.12
C GLU A 137 0.94 -4.65 34.77
N LYS A 138 1.50 -3.98 33.78
CA LYS A 138 0.96 -3.97 32.39
C LYS A 138 0.88 -5.39 31.84
N ILE A 139 1.95 -6.16 31.91
CA ILE A 139 1.99 -7.55 31.42
C ILE A 139 0.92 -8.39 32.14
N LYS A 140 0.89 -8.39 33.46
CA LYS A 140 -0.07 -9.18 34.27
C LYS A 140 -1.52 -8.83 33.96
N ARG A 141 -1.82 -7.56 33.77
CA ARG A 141 -3.16 -7.07 33.48
C ARG A 141 -3.61 -7.49 32.08
N LEU A 142 -2.72 -7.42 31.09
CA LEU A 142 -3.08 -7.56 29.69
C LEU A 142 -2.83 -8.95 29.08
N ARG A 143 -2.04 -9.81 29.75
CA ARG A 143 -1.63 -11.13 29.20
C ARG A 143 -2.76 -12.07 28.81
N ASN A 144 -3.98 -11.88 29.35
CA ASN A 144 -5.14 -12.72 28.98
C ASN A 144 -5.79 -12.32 27.67
N HIS A 145 -5.45 -11.13 27.10
CA HIS A 145 -5.95 -10.73 25.80
C HIS A 145 -5.30 -11.55 24.69
N ALA A 146 -6.14 -12.20 23.87
CA ALA A 146 -5.68 -13.03 22.77
C ALA A 146 -4.99 -12.21 21.67
N CYS A 147 -5.34 -10.94 21.53
CA CYS A 147 -4.85 -10.05 20.49
C CYS A 147 -3.36 -9.67 20.63
N ILE A 148 -2.80 -9.64 21.85
CA ILE A 148 -1.39 -9.26 22.01
C ILE A 148 -0.51 -10.31 21.34
N ALA A 149 0.29 -9.87 20.37
CA ALA A 149 1.17 -10.72 19.59
C ALA A 149 2.66 -10.54 19.92
N VAL A 150 3.09 -9.33 20.22
CA VAL A 150 4.50 -8.99 20.50
C VAL A 150 4.55 -7.93 21.60
N TRP A 151 5.47 -8.12 22.55
CA TRP A 151 5.89 -7.09 23.48
C TRP A 151 7.15 -6.40 22.96
N CYS A 152 7.15 -5.08 22.82
CA CYS A 152 8.28 -4.34 22.25
C CYS A 152 8.92 -3.41 23.28
N GLY A 153 10.25 -3.48 23.38
CA GLY A 153 11.03 -2.76 24.40
C GLY A 153 11.06 -1.26 24.18
N ASP A 154 11.49 -0.81 22.98
CA ASP A 154 11.70 0.60 22.67
C ASP A 154 11.32 0.90 21.22
N ASN A 155 10.78 2.08 21.00
CA ASN A 155 10.59 2.61 19.66
C ASN A 155 11.93 3.04 19.06
N GLU A 156 12.33 2.44 17.92
CA GLU A 156 13.53 2.78 17.14
C GLU A 156 14.88 2.74 17.90
N GLY A 157 14.88 2.31 19.13
CA GLY A 157 16.06 2.19 19.98
C GLY A 157 16.06 0.88 20.76
N TYR A 158 17.01 0.75 21.68
CA TYR A 158 17.05 -0.35 22.63
C TYR A 158 16.95 0.21 24.04
N PRO A 159 16.14 -0.40 24.92
CA PRO A 159 16.16 -0.01 26.32
C PRO A 159 17.59 -0.11 26.89
N LEU A 160 18.03 0.92 27.57
CA LEU A 160 19.37 0.91 28.15
C LEU A 160 19.49 -0.13 29.28
N PRO A 161 20.67 -0.75 29.51
CA PRO A 161 20.87 -1.62 30.64
C PRO A 161 20.65 -0.91 31.98
N PRO A 162 20.02 -1.56 32.98
CA PRO A 162 19.62 -2.97 33.01
C PRO A 162 18.23 -3.24 32.41
N LEU A 163 17.50 -2.21 32.00
CA LEU A 163 16.07 -2.26 31.71
C LEU A 163 15.73 -3.23 30.58
N ASN A 164 16.55 -3.30 29.51
CA ASN A 164 16.28 -4.21 28.41
C ASN A 164 16.19 -5.68 28.90
N LYS A 165 17.16 -6.08 29.72
CA LYS A 165 17.17 -7.43 30.28
C LYS A 165 16.01 -7.68 31.22
N TRP A 166 15.66 -6.69 32.05
CA TRP A 166 14.53 -6.81 32.97
C TRP A 166 13.20 -6.99 32.22
N LEU A 167 12.93 -6.21 31.18
CA LEU A 167 11.72 -6.32 30.39
C LEU A 167 11.62 -7.68 29.70
N GLU A 168 12.72 -8.22 29.16
CA GLU A 168 12.77 -9.56 28.58
C GLU A 168 12.45 -10.65 29.63
N GLU A 169 13.09 -10.55 30.82
CA GLU A 169 12.83 -11.47 31.93
C GLU A 169 11.38 -11.37 32.43
N ASP A 170 10.84 -10.17 32.53
CA ASP A 170 9.47 -9.92 32.98
C ASP A 170 8.43 -10.49 32.03
N VAL A 171 8.62 -10.32 30.71
CA VAL A 171 7.77 -10.95 29.70
C VAL A 171 7.83 -12.47 29.84
N ASN A 172 9.03 -13.05 29.92
CA ASN A 172 9.18 -14.51 30.05
C ASN A 172 8.51 -15.04 31.32
N VAL A 173 8.62 -14.32 32.45
CA VAL A 173 8.08 -14.78 33.75
C VAL A 173 6.58 -14.54 33.86
N TYR A 174 6.12 -13.35 33.52
CA TYR A 174 4.75 -12.92 33.83
C TYR A 174 3.77 -13.15 32.67
N ASP A 175 4.26 -13.26 31.43
CA ASP A 175 3.47 -13.69 30.26
C ASP A 175 3.56 -15.20 30.04
N GLY A 176 4.39 -15.91 30.82
CA GLY A 176 4.54 -17.37 30.75
C GLY A 176 5.30 -17.85 29.52
N GLY A 177 6.03 -17.00 28.82
CA GLY A 177 6.75 -17.32 27.58
C GLY A 177 5.83 -17.57 26.37
N ASP A 178 4.58 -17.13 26.46
CA ASP A 178 3.58 -17.29 25.40
C ASP A 178 3.86 -16.37 24.19
N ARG A 179 4.44 -15.18 24.46
CA ARG A 179 4.74 -14.18 23.44
C ARG A 179 6.21 -13.77 23.46
N ALA A 180 6.71 -13.35 22.29
CA ALA A 180 8.06 -12.83 22.17
C ALA A 180 8.18 -11.43 22.77
N TYR A 181 9.33 -11.18 23.42
CA TYR A 181 9.86 -9.87 23.65
C TYR A 181 10.77 -9.47 22.48
N HIS A 182 10.51 -8.33 21.85
CA HIS A 182 11.34 -7.73 20.81
C HIS A 182 11.93 -6.42 21.35
N ALA A 183 13.25 -6.32 21.42
CA ALA A 183 13.90 -5.21 22.13
C ALA A 183 13.64 -3.84 21.49
N ASN A 184 13.48 -3.80 20.16
CA ASN A 184 13.28 -2.56 19.40
C ASN A 184 12.28 -2.74 18.25
N SER A 185 11.88 -1.63 17.63
CA SER A 185 10.88 -1.65 16.58
C SER A 185 11.43 -1.51 15.15
N HIS A 186 12.74 -1.50 14.92
CA HIS A 186 13.27 -1.24 13.58
C HIS A 186 14.41 -2.15 13.10
N SER A 187 14.95 -3.01 13.96
CA SER A 187 16.03 -3.96 13.64
C SER A 187 15.73 -5.36 14.16
N ASP A 188 16.69 -6.28 14.11
CA ASP A 188 16.57 -7.66 14.58
C ASP A 188 15.45 -8.44 13.87
N GLY A 189 15.48 -8.44 12.53
CA GLY A 189 14.47 -9.10 11.70
C GLY A 189 13.43 -8.14 11.13
N LEU A 190 13.51 -6.86 11.50
CA LEU A 190 12.68 -5.80 10.94
C LEU A 190 13.43 -5.02 9.86
N SER A 191 12.70 -4.47 8.90
CA SER A 191 13.30 -3.75 7.78
C SER A 191 13.45 -2.24 8.00
N GLY A 192 13.32 -1.81 9.25
CA GLY A 192 13.49 -0.41 9.65
C GLY A 192 12.19 0.36 9.81
N SER A 193 12.31 1.64 10.16
CA SER A 193 11.23 2.63 10.28
C SER A 193 11.37 3.68 9.19
N GLY A 194 10.23 4.17 8.68
CA GLY A 194 10.19 5.14 7.59
C GLY A 194 10.38 4.53 6.19
N PRO A 195 10.46 5.37 5.18
CA PRO A 195 10.28 6.82 5.23
C PRO A 195 8.84 7.23 5.52
N TRP A 196 8.68 8.45 6.00
CA TRP A 196 7.37 9.03 6.34
C TRP A 196 6.93 10.12 5.35
N MET A 197 7.49 10.11 4.15
CA MET A 197 7.19 11.08 3.11
C MET A 197 6.75 10.41 1.81
N ASN A 198 5.98 11.16 1.02
CA ASN A 198 5.44 10.71 -0.25
C ASN A 198 6.53 10.25 -1.22
N SER A 199 6.34 9.08 -1.83
CA SER A 199 7.19 8.51 -2.87
C SER A 199 6.36 8.15 -4.10
N HIS A 200 7.01 8.02 -5.25
CA HIS A 200 6.35 7.52 -6.45
C HIS A 200 5.93 6.04 -6.23
N PRO A 201 4.75 5.61 -6.68
CA PRO A 201 4.24 4.25 -6.46
C PRO A 201 5.21 3.11 -6.81
N ASN A 202 5.97 3.23 -7.91
CA ASN A 202 6.91 2.18 -8.33
C ASN A 202 7.98 1.85 -7.28
N TRP A 203 8.32 2.80 -6.40
CA TRP A 203 9.34 2.59 -5.37
C TRP A 203 8.96 1.49 -4.39
N TYR A 204 7.68 1.32 -4.11
CA TYR A 204 7.20 0.31 -3.17
C TYR A 204 7.27 -1.11 -3.75
N PHE A 205 7.35 -1.27 -5.08
CA PHE A 205 7.43 -2.55 -5.78
C PHE A 205 8.88 -2.99 -6.08
N THR A 206 9.85 -2.09 -5.99
CA THR A 206 11.24 -2.41 -6.32
C THR A 206 11.98 -3.02 -5.15
N LYS A 207 12.84 -4.03 -5.42
CA LYS A 207 13.71 -4.65 -4.41
C LYS A 207 14.78 -3.66 -3.93
N ALA A 208 14.94 -3.54 -2.61
CA ALA A 208 15.92 -2.63 -2.04
C ALA A 208 17.33 -3.25 -2.01
N PRO A 209 18.38 -2.47 -2.26
CA PRO A 209 19.68 -2.82 -1.73
C PRO A 209 19.68 -2.70 -0.19
N TYR A 210 20.39 -3.58 0.48
CA TYR A 210 20.64 -3.50 1.91
C TYR A 210 21.28 -2.15 2.27
N GLY A 211 20.70 -1.41 3.23
CA GLY A 211 21.33 -0.21 3.80
C GLY A 211 20.36 0.81 4.35
N TYR A 212 20.74 1.42 5.46
CA TYR A 212 20.11 2.59 6.04
C TYR A 212 20.24 3.81 5.12
N GLY A 213 19.16 4.54 4.90
CA GLY A 213 19.21 5.81 4.19
C GLY A 213 18.00 6.06 3.29
N ALA A 214 18.08 7.06 2.41
CA ALA A 214 17.01 7.52 1.53
C ALA A 214 16.43 6.44 0.57
N ASN A 215 17.02 5.26 0.51
CA ASN A 215 16.60 4.13 -0.31
C ASN A 215 15.67 3.13 0.42
N ILE A 216 15.22 3.45 1.63
CA ILE A 216 14.40 2.59 2.49
C ILE A 216 12.95 2.46 1.98
N THR A 217 12.56 3.13 0.89
CA THR A 217 11.18 3.15 0.39
C THR A 217 10.69 1.87 -0.26
N ARG A 218 11.53 0.89 -0.42
CA ARG A 218 11.24 -0.30 -1.20
C ARG A 218 10.50 -1.36 -0.40
N GLY A 219 9.63 -2.11 -1.07
CA GLY A 219 8.76 -3.10 -0.44
C GLY A 219 9.51 -4.38 -0.06
N TRP A 220 10.15 -4.41 1.10
CA TRP A 220 10.80 -5.61 1.63
C TRP A 220 10.74 -5.68 3.16
N GLY A 221 10.86 -6.88 3.69
CA GLY A 221 10.96 -7.17 5.11
C GLY A 221 9.65 -7.05 5.87
N LEU A 222 9.76 -6.89 7.17
CA LEU A 222 8.69 -6.47 8.05
C LEU A 222 8.92 -5.00 8.42
N ARG A 223 8.12 -4.11 7.84
CA ARG A 223 8.23 -2.68 8.04
C ARG A 223 7.25 -2.21 9.08
N THR A 224 7.75 -1.83 10.25
CA THR A 224 6.91 -1.41 11.39
C THR A 224 6.41 0.03 11.31
N GLU A 225 7.06 0.86 10.49
CA GLU A 225 6.61 2.21 10.18
C GLU A 225 6.95 2.58 8.75
N ILE A 226 5.97 3.01 7.99
CA ILE A 226 6.13 3.62 6.68
C ILE A 226 4.89 4.45 6.38
N GLY A 227 5.06 5.66 5.83
CA GLY A 227 3.88 6.49 5.58
C GLY A 227 4.16 7.69 4.72
N THR A 228 3.11 8.48 4.55
CA THR A 228 3.14 9.74 3.83
C THR A 228 2.18 10.73 4.47
N ALA A 229 2.31 12.02 4.16
CA ALA A 229 1.25 12.98 4.48
C ALA A 229 -0.06 12.52 3.83
N VAL A 230 -1.16 12.69 4.55
CA VAL A 230 -2.52 12.40 4.08
C VAL A 230 -3.38 13.61 4.37
N PHE A 231 -3.62 14.42 3.34
CA PHE A 231 -4.45 15.61 3.48
C PHE A 231 -5.93 15.22 3.60
N THR A 232 -6.67 15.96 4.43
CA THR A 232 -8.10 15.67 4.68
C THR A 232 -9.00 16.11 3.51
N THR A 233 -10.28 15.78 3.58
CA THR A 233 -11.32 16.27 2.67
C THR A 233 -11.61 17.75 2.91
N PHE A 234 -12.18 18.45 1.92
CA PHE A 234 -12.57 19.84 2.10
C PHE A 234 -13.66 20.02 3.18
N GLU A 235 -14.57 19.07 3.26
CA GLU A 235 -15.64 19.06 4.24
C GLU A 235 -15.14 18.99 5.68
N SER A 236 -14.06 18.29 5.93
CA SER A 236 -13.38 18.27 7.23
C SER A 236 -12.48 19.49 7.43
N PHE A 237 -11.71 19.86 6.40
CA PHE A 237 -10.78 20.99 6.45
C PHE A 237 -11.46 22.29 6.93
N LYS A 238 -12.64 22.62 6.39
CA LYS A 238 -13.38 23.82 6.76
C LYS A 238 -13.89 23.84 8.20
N LYS A 239 -13.90 22.68 8.90
CA LYS A 239 -14.34 22.59 10.30
C LYS A 239 -13.31 23.11 11.30
N PHE A 240 -12.04 23.11 10.93
CA PHE A 240 -10.96 23.47 11.86
C PHE A 240 -10.00 24.54 11.34
N ILE A 241 -10.04 24.88 10.06
CA ILE A 241 -9.27 25.99 9.48
C ILE A 241 -10.24 27.17 9.23
N PRO A 242 -10.00 28.36 9.83
CA PRO A 242 -10.81 29.55 9.53
C PRO A 242 -10.75 29.94 8.05
N GLU A 243 -11.85 30.39 7.47
CA GLU A 243 -12.00 30.68 6.04
C GLU A 243 -10.90 31.62 5.50
N LYS A 244 -10.51 32.64 6.23
CA LYS A 244 -9.42 33.56 5.88
C LYS A 244 -8.06 32.89 5.72
N ASN A 245 -7.90 31.66 6.24
CA ASN A 245 -6.68 30.85 6.19
C ASN A 245 -6.79 29.65 5.25
N TRP A 246 -7.85 29.52 4.46
CA TRP A 246 -8.02 28.35 3.59
C TRP A 246 -6.99 28.29 2.49
N TRP A 247 -6.68 29.41 1.85
CA TRP A 247 -5.78 29.45 0.70
C TRP A 247 -5.10 30.82 0.54
N PRO A 248 -3.83 30.89 0.12
CA PRO A 248 -2.89 29.79 -0.08
C PRO A 248 -2.43 29.17 1.26
N ARG A 249 -1.61 28.10 1.20
CA ARG A 249 -0.96 27.49 2.38
C ARG A 249 -0.29 28.55 3.26
N ASN A 250 -0.48 28.46 4.57
CA ASN A 250 -0.04 29.47 5.53
C ASN A 250 0.23 28.84 6.93
N GLU A 251 0.60 29.68 7.90
CA GLU A 251 0.94 29.27 9.27
C GLU A 251 -0.21 28.55 10.01
N MET A 252 -1.47 28.76 9.63
CA MET A 252 -2.56 28.01 10.23
C MET A 252 -2.50 26.52 9.85
N TRP A 253 -2.09 26.20 8.61
CA TRP A 253 -1.85 24.84 8.19
C TRP A 253 -0.70 24.18 8.97
N ASN A 254 0.37 24.96 9.28
CA ASN A 254 1.46 24.46 10.12
C ASN A 254 0.99 24.09 11.53
N LYS A 255 0.08 24.86 12.14
CA LYS A 255 -0.53 24.52 13.45
C LYS A 255 -1.32 23.21 13.41
N HIS A 256 -1.77 22.80 12.23
CA HIS A 256 -2.44 21.52 11.99
C HIS A 256 -1.52 20.51 11.28
N PHE A 257 -0.24 20.58 11.59
CA PHE A 257 0.79 19.62 11.19
C PHE A 257 1.16 19.62 9.69
N PHE A 258 0.94 20.74 8.96
CA PHE A 258 1.27 20.84 7.54
C PHE A 258 2.22 22.01 7.23
N GLY A 259 3.39 21.97 7.87
CA GLY A 259 4.47 22.96 7.76
C GLY A 259 5.73 22.44 8.46
N ASN A 260 6.44 23.32 9.15
CA ASN A 260 7.67 22.96 9.86
C ASN A 260 7.45 21.90 10.97
N SER A 261 6.31 21.95 11.65
CA SER A 261 5.93 20.95 12.64
C SER A 261 5.69 19.55 12.04
N GLY A 262 5.34 19.48 10.76
CA GLY A 262 5.13 18.24 10.01
C GLY A 262 6.35 17.81 9.18
N GLY A 263 7.56 18.23 9.54
CA GLY A 263 8.77 18.00 8.74
C GLY A 263 8.99 16.55 8.32
N ASN A 264 8.79 15.62 9.23
CA ASN A 264 8.93 14.19 8.94
C ASN A 264 7.86 13.65 7.97
N ALA A 265 6.67 14.25 7.94
CA ALA A 265 5.62 13.89 6.98
C ALA A 265 5.91 14.40 5.56
N GLY A 266 6.92 15.24 5.39
CA GLY A 266 7.29 15.83 4.11
C GLY A 266 6.18 16.67 3.45
N PRO A 267 5.54 17.64 4.15
CA PRO A 267 4.40 18.36 3.60
C PRO A 267 4.72 19.14 2.34
N ASP A 268 5.96 19.64 2.19
CA ASP A 268 6.41 20.33 0.98
C ASP A 268 6.49 19.39 -0.21
N LYS A 269 7.04 18.19 0.00
CA LYS A 269 7.11 17.14 -1.02
C LYS A 269 5.72 16.66 -1.42
N TYR A 270 4.83 16.48 -0.44
CA TYR A 270 3.45 16.07 -0.69
C TYR A 270 2.70 17.15 -1.50
N PHE A 271 2.79 18.43 -1.09
CA PHE A 271 2.17 19.53 -1.78
C PHE A 271 2.65 19.65 -3.23
N SER A 272 3.96 19.58 -3.42
CA SER A 272 4.56 19.62 -4.77
C SER A 272 4.18 18.42 -5.62
N THR A 273 4.02 17.23 -5.01
CA THR A 273 3.53 16.03 -5.72
C THR A 273 2.10 16.22 -6.21
N VAL A 274 1.20 16.74 -5.36
CA VAL A 274 -0.19 17.03 -5.78
C VAL A 274 -0.21 17.96 -6.99
N GLU A 275 0.60 19.03 -6.99
CA GLU A 275 0.66 19.96 -8.10
C GLU A 275 1.35 19.40 -9.33
N TYR A 276 2.40 18.62 -9.17
CA TYR A 276 3.08 17.96 -10.28
C TYR A 276 2.15 16.94 -10.96
N ASN A 277 1.52 16.09 -10.19
CA ASN A 277 0.68 15.02 -10.73
C ASN A 277 -0.60 15.55 -11.38
N TYR A 278 -1.28 16.50 -10.74
CA TYR A 278 -2.63 16.92 -11.14
C TYR A 278 -2.73 18.39 -11.57
N GLY A 279 -1.59 19.12 -11.62
CA GLY A 279 -1.53 20.55 -11.95
C GLY A 279 -1.86 21.44 -10.76
N LYS A 280 -1.44 22.70 -10.83
CA LYS A 280 -1.65 23.70 -9.78
C LYS A 280 -3.11 23.77 -9.36
N ALA A 281 -3.34 23.81 -8.06
CA ALA A 281 -4.67 23.91 -7.51
C ALA A 281 -5.22 25.35 -7.67
N LYS A 282 -6.52 25.44 -7.96
CA LYS A 282 -7.24 26.72 -8.13
C LYS A 282 -7.74 27.30 -6.79
N GLY A 283 -7.56 26.57 -5.70
CA GLY A 283 -7.99 26.90 -4.34
C GLY A 283 -8.05 25.64 -3.50
N ILE A 284 -8.45 25.78 -2.24
CA ILE A 284 -8.44 24.68 -1.26
C ILE A 284 -9.33 23.48 -1.66
N GLU A 285 -10.54 23.72 -2.16
CA GLU A 285 -11.43 22.63 -2.58
C GLU A 285 -10.80 21.78 -3.70
N ASP A 286 -10.20 22.44 -4.70
CA ASP A 286 -9.50 21.77 -5.79
C ASP A 286 -8.24 21.05 -5.30
N PHE A 287 -7.53 21.63 -4.33
CA PHE A 287 -6.38 20.98 -3.69
C PHE A 287 -6.81 19.73 -2.93
N CYS A 288 -7.81 19.80 -2.08
CA CYS A 288 -8.34 18.64 -1.34
C CYS A 288 -8.74 17.51 -2.29
N ARG A 289 -9.45 17.83 -3.38
CA ARG A 289 -9.88 16.86 -4.38
C ARG A 289 -8.71 16.15 -5.06
N LYS A 290 -7.67 16.88 -5.45
CA LYS A 290 -6.43 16.34 -6.03
C LYS A 290 -5.63 15.54 -5.02
N ALA A 291 -5.57 16.01 -3.77
CA ALA A 291 -4.90 15.35 -2.67
C ALA A 291 -5.50 13.96 -2.38
N GLN A 292 -6.83 13.80 -2.49
CA GLN A 292 -7.44 12.47 -2.32
C GLN A 292 -6.96 11.46 -3.37
N LEU A 293 -6.67 11.88 -4.60
CA LEU A 293 -6.11 10.98 -5.61
C LEU A 293 -4.68 10.52 -5.24
N VAL A 294 -3.84 11.44 -4.74
CA VAL A 294 -2.52 11.06 -4.19
C VAL A 294 -2.68 10.10 -3.01
N ASN A 295 -3.62 10.39 -2.11
CA ASN A 295 -3.90 9.53 -0.96
C ASN A 295 -4.30 8.12 -1.38
N VAL A 296 -5.22 7.95 -2.34
CA VAL A 296 -5.63 6.64 -2.87
C VAL A 296 -4.44 5.92 -3.48
N GLU A 297 -3.75 6.55 -4.43
CA GLU A 297 -2.72 5.91 -5.24
C GLU A 297 -1.52 5.47 -4.40
N VAL A 298 -0.97 6.38 -3.60
CA VAL A 298 0.27 6.11 -2.85
C VAL A 298 0.04 5.12 -1.71
N ASN A 299 -1.05 5.26 -0.96
CA ASN A 299 -1.33 4.33 0.15
C ASN A 299 -1.73 2.95 -0.37
N LYS A 300 -2.44 2.84 -1.50
CA LYS A 300 -2.67 1.55 -2.17
C LYS A 300 -1.34 0.91 -2.59
N ALA A 301 -0.49 1.67 -3.27
CA ALA A 301 0.80 1.18 -3.77
C ALA A 301 1.76 0.74 -2.66
N MET A 302 1.73 1.38 -1.48
CA MET A 302 2.53 0.93 -0.32
C MET A 302 2.22 -0.52 0.04
N TYR A 303 0.94 -0.86 0.20
CA TYR A 303 0.54 -2.23 0.58
C TYR A 303 0.70 -3.21 -0.57
N GLU A 304 0.28 -2.85 -1.79
CA GLU A 304 0.46 -3.69 -2.98
C GLU A 304 1.93 -3.99 -3.26
N GLY A 305 2.82 -3.01 -3.09
CA GLY A 305 4.26 -3.19 -3.26
C GLY A 305 4.87 -4.20 -2.29
N PHE A 306 4.53 -4.12 -1.00
CA PHE A 306 4.97 -5.11 -0.03
C PHE A 306 4.35 -6.49 -0.27
N GLN A 307 3.06 -6.57 -0.62
CA GLN A 307 2.40 -7.82 -0.98
C GLN A 307 2.93 -8.43 -2.30
N HIS A 308 3.49 -7.61 -3.19
CA HIS A 308 4.18 -8.09 -4.40
C HIS A 308 5.36 -9.01 -4.08
N HIS A 309 5.95 -8.84 -2.89
CA HIS A 309 7.09 -9.57 -2.35
C HIS A 309 6.70 -10.56 -1.23
N ILE A 310 5.40 -10.90 -1.10
CA ILE A 310 4.90 -11.78 -0.04
C ILE A 310 5.68 -13.09 0.02
N TRP A 311 6.30 -13.37 1.17
CA TRP A 311 7.12 -14.54 1.50
C TRP A 311 8.41 -14.70 0.68
N ASP A 312 8.66 -13.88 -0.35
CA ASP A 312 9.96 -13.84 -1.02
C ASP A 312 10.96 -13.08 -0.15
N ASP A 313 10.68 -11.81 0.13
CA ASP A 313 11.48 -10.97 1.00
C ASP A 313 10.63 -9.95 1.79
N ALA A 314 9.32 -10.18 1.94
CA ALA A 314 8.44 -9.37 2.78
C ALA A 314 7.46 -10.22 3.59
N SER A 315 7.31 -9.89 4.88
CA SER A 315 6.37 -10.53 5.81
C SER A 315 5.31 -9.58 6.38
N GLY A 316 5.40 -8.28 6.09
CA GLY A 316 4.35 -7.34 6.50
C GLY A 316 4.73 -5.86 6.45
N ILE A 317 3.70 -5.05 6.66
CA ILE A 317 3.76 -3.58 6.61
C ILE A 317 2.79 -2.97 7.62
N LEU A 318 3.26 -1.98 8.38
CA LEU A 318 2.44 -1.17 9.29
C LEU A 318 2.59 0.31 8.90
N THR A 319 1.48 0.95 8.51
CA THR A 319 1.53 2.37 8.12
C THR A 319 1.71 3.30 9.31
N TRP A 320 2.42 4.39 9.12
CA TRP A 320 2.51 5.53 10.01
C TRP A 320 1.64 6.68 9.48
N MET A 321 0.44 6.97 10.01
CA MET A 321 -0.31 6.32 11.10
C MET A 321 -1.76 6.03 10.67
N GLY A 322 -2.49 5.25 11.50
CA GLY A 322 -3.86 4.90 11.23
C GLY A 322 -4.84 6.07 11.40
N GLN A 323 -4.68 6.88 12.44
CA GLN A 323 -5.60 7.97 12.78
C GLN A 323 -4.88 9.17 13.37
N SER A 324 -5.54 10.33 13.35
CA SER A 324 -5.02 11.56 13.94
C SER A 324 -5.43 11.74 15.41
N ALA A 325 -4.53 12.35 16.20
CA ALA A 325 -4.81 12.69 17.60
C ALA A 325 -5.72 13.91 17.75
N TYR A 326 -5.67 14.84 16.79
CA TYR A 326 -6.45 16.09 16.76
C TYR A 326 -6.73 16.45 15.29
N PRO A 327 -7.59 17.42 14.99
CA PRO A 327 -7.80 17.86 13.62
C PRO A 327 -6.48 18.25 12.95
N SER A 328 -5.93 17.37 12.09
CA SER A 328 -4.62 17.52 11.47
C SER A 328 -4.68 17.23 9.97
N LEU A 329 -3.57 17.50 9.26
CA LEU A 329 -3.47 17.42 7.82
C LEU A 329 -2.50 16.34 7.33
N VAL A 330 -2.03 15.47 8.24
CA VAL A 330 -1.08 14.40 7.93
C VAL A 330 -1.33 13.14 8.76
N TRP A 331 -0.78 12.01 8.30
CA TRP A 331 -0.70 10.73 9.00
C TRP A 331 -2.05 10.21 9.51
N GLN A 332 -2.99 10.05 8.59
CA GLN A 332 -4.33 9.57 8.94
C GLN A 332 -4.95 8.80 7.78
N THR A 333 -5.60 7.68 8.07
CA THR A 333 -6.42 6.97 7.08
C THR A 333 -7.84 7.50 7.12
N TYR A 334 -8.37 7.72 8.31
CA TYR A 334 -9.58 8.51 8.57
C TYR A 334 -9.21 9.69 9.47
N ASP A 335 -9.93 10.79 9.28
CA ASP A 335 -9.62 12.02 9.99
C ASP A 335 -10.30 12.11 11.38
N TYR A 336 -10.02 13.20 12.10
CA TYR A 336 -10.57 13.43 13.43
C TYR A 336 -12.11 13.40 13.48
N TYR A 337 -12.79 13.69 12.38
CA TYR A 337 -14.25 13.68 12.27
C TYR A 337 -14.82 12.35 11.76
N TYR A 338 -13.97 11.31 11.66
CA TYR A 338 -14.31 10.00 11.10
C TYR A 338 -14.64 10.03 9.59
N ASP A 339 -14.21 11.06 8.87
CA ASP A 339 -14.27 11.03 7.41
C ASP A 339 -13.16 10.13 6.85
N LEU A 340 -13.55 9.20 6.00
CA LEU A 340 -12.66 8.19 5.43
C LEU A 340 -11.96 8.79 4.22
N THR A 341 -10.66 9.08 4.35
CA THR A 341 -9.86 9.72 3.29
C THR A 341 -9.57 8.75 2.14
N GLY A 342 -9.01 9.28 1.03
CA GLY A 342 -8.52 8.43 -0.06
C GLY A 342 -7.49 7.39 0.39
N ALA A 343 -6.73 7.65 1.47
CA ALA A 343 -5.78 6.69 2.03
C ALA A 343 -6.50 5.46 2.59
N TYR A 344 -7.57 5.64 3.36
CA TYR A 344 -8.41 4.55 3.85
C TYR A 344 -8.86 3.62 2.71
N TRP A 345 -9.37 4.20 1.64
CA TRP A 345 -9.93 3.44 0.52
C TRP A 345 -8.86 2.76 -0.32
N GLY A 346 -7.71 3.41 -0.53
CA GLY A 346 -6.56 2.78 -1.17
C GLY A 346 -6.05 1.57 -0.41
N ILE A 347 -5.92 1.69 0.92
CA ILE A 347 -5.48 0.60 1.81
C ILE A 347 -6.52 -0.53 1.86
N LYS A 348 -7.80 -0.19 2.05
CA LYS A 348 -8.89 -1.19 2.07
C LYS A 348 -8.86 -2.05 0.82
N LYS A 349 -8.69 -1.43 -0.36
CA LYS A 349 -8.57 -2.14 -1.63
C LYS A 349 -7.32 -3.03 -1.68
N ALA A 350 -6.15 -2.49 -1.38
CA ALA A 350 -4.90 -3.24 -1.42
C ALA A 350 -4.86 -4.43 -0.45
N CYS A 351 -5.52 -4.31 0.71
CA CYS A 351 -5.51 -5.31 1.76
C CYS A 351 -6.60 -6.38 1.65
N GLU A 352 -7.38 -6.42 0.57
CA GLU A 352 -8.37 -7.50 0.35
C GLU A 352 -7.73 -8.87 0.56
N PRO A 353 -8.41 -9.84 1.20
CA PRO A 353 -7.84 -11.17 1.45
C PRO A 353 -7.49 -11.93 0.16
N VAL A 354 -8.28 -11.74 -0.89
CA VAL A 354 -7.98 -12.18 -2.26
C VAL A 354 -7.98 -10.93 -3.13
N HIS A 355 -6.81 -10.60 -3.68
CA HIS A 355 -6.58 -9.32 -4.35
C HIS A 355 -5.87 -9.49 -5.68
N ILE A 356 -6.35 -8.81 -6.73
CA ILE A 356 -5.65 -8.72 -8.01
C ILE A 356 -4.97 -7.36 -8.12
N GLN A 357 -3.68 -7.34 -8.43
CA GLN A 357 -2.89 -6.11 -8.49
C GLN A 357 -1.98 -6.04 -9.71
N TRP A 358 -1.66 -4.81 -10.11
CA TRP A 358 -0.67 -4.48 -11.13
C TRP A 358 0.54 -3.79 -10.50
N SER A 359 1.73 -4.22 -10.89
CA SER A 359 2.99 -3.64 -10.41
C SER A 359 3.37 -2.41 -11.23
N TYR A 360 3.58 -1.29 -10.55
CA TYR A 360 4.10 -0.06 -11.15
C TYR A 360 5.56 -0.19 -11.61
N ALA A 361 6.30 -1.18 -11.08
CA ALA A 361 7.72 -1.34 -11.37
C ALA A 361 7.96 -2.12 -12.66
N ASP A 362 7.28 -3.26 -12.84
CA ASP A 362 7.57 -4.20 -13.93
C ASP A 362 6.36 -4.53 -14.81
N ASN A 363 5.23 -3.84 -14.60
CA ASN A 363 3.96 -4.08 -15.29
C ASN A 363 3.38 -5.50 -15.15
N SER A 364 3.85 -6.30 -14.21
CA SER A 364 3.27 -7.61 -13.92
C SER A 364 1.90 -7.48 -13.25
N VAL A 365 1.05 -8.46 -13.48
CA VAL A 365 -0.22 -8.66 -12.77
C VAL A 365 -0.11 -9.93 -11.95
N LYS A 366 -0.45 -9.83 -10.66
CA LYS A 366 -0.45 -10.94 -9.71
C LYS A 366 -1.79 -11.04 -8.99
N VAL A 367 -2.14 -12.23 -8.56
CA VAL A 367 -3.18 -12.48 -7.56
C VAL A 367 -2.48 -12.73 -6.23
N ILE A 368 -2.88 -11.99 -5.21
CA ILE A 368 -2.44 -12.16 -3.82
C ILE A 368 -3.56 -12.88 -3.08
N ASN A 369 -3.30 -14.06 -2.58
CA ASN A 369 -4.22 -14.82 -1.76
C ASN A 369 -3.66 -14.94 -0.35
N THR A 370 -4.16 -14.15 0.59
CA THR A 370 -3.76 -14.22 2.01
C THR A 370 -4.71 -15.09 2.84
N THR A 371 -5.64 -15.82 2.21
CA THR A 371 -6.50 -16.79 2.90
C THR A 371 -5.78 -18.13 3.08
N LEU A 372 -6.31 -18.98 3.96
CA LEU A 372 -5.80 -20.33 4.19
C LEU A 372 -6.39 -21.38 3.22
N GLN A 373 -6.96 -20.94 2.11
CA GLN A 373 -7.61 -21.84 1.14
C GLN A 373 -6.99 -21.67 -0.26
N ASP A 374 -6.69 -22.81 -0.88
CA ASP A 374 -6.37 -22.84 -2.31
C ASP A 374 -7.60 -22.45 -3.15
N LEU A 375 -7.42 -21.57 -4.08
CA LEU A 375 -8.46 -21.15 -5.02
C LEU A 375 -8.18 -21.73 -6.41
N GLN A 376 -9.18 -22.37 -7.01
CA GLN A 376 -9.04 -23.11 -8.25
C GLN A 376 -9.85 -22.46 -9.38
N GLY A 377 -9.31 -22.52 -10.61
CA GLY A 377 -10.03 -22.11 -11.81
C GLY A 377 -10.35 -20.62 -11.87
N LEU A 378 -9.52 -19.77 -11.24
CA LEU A 378 -9.68 -18.33 -11.26
C LEU A 378 -9.43 -17.78 -12.68
N LYS A 379 -10.17 -16.76 -13.07
CA LYS A 379 -9.96 -16.02 -14.30
C LYS A 379 -9.53 -14.59 -13.98
N ALA A 380 -8.26 -14.29 -14.22
CA ALA A 380 -7.72 -12.94 -14.16
C ALA A 380 -7.83 -12.26 -15.52
N THR A 381 -8.32 -11.03 -15.55
CA THR A 381 -8.48 -10.24 -16.78
C THR A 381 -7.97 -8.82 -16.55
N ALA A 382 -7.18 -8.31 -17.49
CA ALA A 382 -6.79 -6.91 -17.56
C ALA A 382 -7.29 -6.26 -18.83
N ARG A 383 -7.84 -5.04 -18.73
CA ARG A 383 -8.23 -4.20 -19.86
C ARG A 383 -7.62 -2.82 -19.69
N VAL A 384 -7.23 -2.23 -20.81
CA VAL A 384 -6.67 -0.87 -20.84
C VAL A 384 -7.63 0.02 -21.62
N TYR A 385 -7.86 1.22 -21.08
CA TYR A 385 -8.77 2.21 -21.66
C TYR A 385 -8.04 3.54 -21.84
N ASN A 386 -8.23 4.18 -22.98
CA ASN A 386 -7.83 5.56 -23.15
C ASN A 386 -8.68 6.50 -22.28
N LEU A 387 -8.25 7.75 -22.16
CA LEU A 387 -8.89 8.76 -21.30
C LEU A 387 -10.37 9.02 -21.67
N ASP A 388 -10.74 8.81 -22.95
CA ASP A 388 -12.12 8.88 -23.43
C ASP A 388 -12.98 7.67 -23.07
N GLY A 389 -12.42 6.66 -22.39
CA GLY A 389 -13.10 5.42 -22.01
C GLY A 389 -13.14 4.37 -23.12
N LYS A 390 -12.44 4.59 -24.26
CA LYS A 390 -12.33 3.60 -25.32
C LYS A 390 -11.36 2.49 -24.92
N GLU A 391 -11.83 1.23 -25.00
CA GLU A 391 -10.99 0.08 -24.74
C GLU A 391 -9.93 -0.07 -25.84
N MET A 392 -8.71 -0.32 -25.42
CA MET A 392 -7.55 -0.56 -26.28
C MET A 392 -7.25 -2.06 -26.31
N GLY A 393 -8.05 -2.80 -27.08
CA GLY A 393 -8.12 -4.28 -27.06
C GLY A 393 -6.79 -5.01 -27.27
N ARG A 394 -5.78 -4.38 -27.89
CA ARG A 394 -4.45 -5.00 -28.03
C ARG A 394 -3.71 -5.19 -26.69
N TYR A 395 -4.12 -4.47 -25.64
CA TYR A 395 -3.55 -4.60 -24.29
C TYR A 395 -4.39 -5.52 -23.41
N THR A 396 -5.55 -5.99 -23.89
CA THR A 396 -6.42 -6.89 -23.13
C THR A 396 -5.73 -8.24 -22.97
N GLN A 397 -5.59 -8.67 -21.72
CA GLN A 397 -4.99 -9.94 -21.34
C GLN A 397 -5.95 -10.72 -20.44
N ASN A 398 -5.91 -12.03 -20.53
CA ASN A 398 -6.60 -12.89 -19.57
C ASN A 398 -5.88 -14.23 -19.42
N VAL A 399 -6.00 -14.81 -18.24
CA VAL A 399 -5.44 -16.12 -17.93
C VAL A 399 -6.36 -16.84 -16.94
N THR A 400 -6.42 -18.17 -17.07
CA THR A 400 -7.01 -19.03 -16.05
C THR A 400 -5.87 -19.60 -15.21
N LEU A 401 -5.98 -19.47 -13.89
CA LEU A 401 -4.94 -19.89 -12.94
C LEU A 401 -5.54 -20.46 -11.66
N ASN A 402 -4.69 -21.09 -10.87
CA ASN A 402 -4.98 -21.44 -9.48
C ASN A 402 -4.12 -20.56 -8.58
N ALA A 403 -4.66 -20.12 -7.45
CA ALA A 403 -3.93 -19.35 -6.46
C ALA A 403 -3.81 -20.17 -5.17
N ALA A 404 -2.58 -20.54 -4.82
CA ALA A 404 -2.31 -21.26 -3.58
C ALA A 404 -2.67 -20.42 -2.35
N ALA A 405 -3.02 -21.09 -1.26
CA ALA A 405 -3.26 -20.47 0.02
C ALA A 405 -2.05 -19.68 0.50
N ASN A 406 -2.30 -18.51 1.06
CA ASN A 406 -1.31 -17.65 1.68
C ASN A 406 -0.08 -17.38 0.80
N LYS A 407 -0.30 -17.04 -0.48
CA LYS A 407 0.75 -16.85 -1.48
C LYS A 407 0.33 -15.91 -2.61
N ASP A 408 1.32 -15.41 -3.34
CA ASP A 408 1.10 -14.75 -4.63
C ASP A 408 1.02 -15.76 -5.79
N SER A 409 0.41 -15.34 -6.87
CA SER A 409 0.35 -16.09 -8.13
C SER A 409 0.49 -15.15 -9.30
N TYR A 410 1.50 -15.36 -10.12
CA TYR A 410 1.75 -14.58 -11.32
C TYR A 410 0.68 -14.87 -12.40
N CYS A 411 0.16 -13.82 -13.03
CA CYS A 411 -0.79 -13.90 -14.13
C CYS A 411 -0.10 -13.65 -15.49
N PHE A 412 0.31 -12.42 -15.72
CA PHE A 412 0.91 -11.95 -16.98
C PHE A 412 1.55 -10.57 -16.80
N HIS A 413 2.30 -10.10 -17.80
CA HIS A 413 2.74 -8.71 -17.91
C HIS A 413 1.91 -7.93 -18.91
N LEU A 414 1.63 -6.66 -18.63
CA LEU A 414 1.03 -5.71 -19.57
C LEU A 414 2.13 -5.05 -20.41
N ASN A 415 2.07 -5.25 -21.74
CA ASN A 415 3.01 -4.64 -22.66
C ASN A 415 2.52 -3.27 -23.14
N PHE A 416 3.09 -2.20 -22.62
CA PHE A 416 2.79 -0.83 -23.03
C PHE A 416 3.67 -0.31 -24.16
N THR A 417 4.66 -1.10 -24.60
CA THR A 417 5.46 -0.80 -25.78
C THR A 417 4.77 -1.27 -27.06
N THR A 418 5.08 -0.60 -28.15
CA THR A 418 4.55 -0.97 -29.48
C THR A 418 5.63 -1.65 -30.29
N ASP A 419 5.36 -2.86 -30.74
CA ASP A 419 6.23 -3.60 -31.67
C ASP A 419 7.67 -3.87 -31.14
N ASN A 420 7.90 -3.82 -29.81
CA ASN A 420 9.18 -4.18 -29.21
C ASN A 420 9.39 -5.70 -29.29
N LEU A 421 10.35 -6.13 -30.09
CA LEU A 421 10.66 -7.54 -30.31
C LEU A 421 11.31 -8.21 -29.10
N ALA A 422 11.95 -7.42 -28.20
CA ALA A 422 12.62 -7.91 -27.00
C ALA A 422 11.63 -8.24 -25.87
N PHE A 423 10.46 -7.61 -25.85
CA PHE A 423 9.49 -7.79 -24.77
C PHE A 423 9.06 -9.25 -24.61
N GLY A 424 9.09 -9.76 -23.37
CA GLY A 424 8.72 -11.14 -23.04
C GLY A 424 9.69 -12.20 -23.56
N LYS A 425 10.86 -11.81 -24.01
CA LYS A 425 11.94 -12.70 -24.45
C LYS A 425 12.89 -13.01 -23.30
N LYS A 426 13.98 -13.73 -23.57
CA LYS A 426 15.01 -14.01 -22.57
C LYS A 426 16.19 -13.07 -22.75
N ALA A 427 16.69 -12.55 -21.67
CA ALA A 427 17.95 -11.81 -21.63
C ALA A 427 18.99 -12.53 -20.79
N PHE A 428 20.25 -12.36 -21.15
CA PHE A 428 21.41 -12.92 -20.46
C PHE A 428 22.48 -11.84 -20.31
N ALA A 429 23.21 -11.86 -19.21
CA ALA A 429 24.26 -10.90 -18.96
C ALA A 429 25.51 -11.56 -18.39
N SER A 430 26.65 -10.88 -18.50
CA SER A 430 27.95 -11.30 -17.94
C SER A 430 27.93 -11.33 -16.42
N SER A 431 27.21 -10.39 -15.82
CA SER A 431 27.04 -10.29 -14.37
C SER A 431 25.74 -9.56 -14.02
N VAL A 432 25.36 -9.65 -12.75
CA VAL A 432 24.25 -8.92 -12.16
C VAL A 432 24.74 -8.30 -10.85
N SER A 433 24.61 -6.99 -10.72
CA SER A 433 24.90 -6.29 -9.47
C SER A 433 23.91 -6.68 -8.39
N LYS A 434 24.35 -6.79 -7.14
CA LYS A 434 23.52 -7.15 -5.99
C LYS A 434 22.28 -6.25 -5.81
N ASP A 435 22.35 -5.04 -6.34
CA ASP A 435 21.36 -3.98 -6.16
C ASP A 435 20.46 -3.78 -7.40
N ALA A 436 20.46 -4.71 -8.33
CA ALA A 436 19.71 -4.62 -9.58
C ALA A 436 18.88 -5.88 -9.84
N GLY A 437 17.92 -5.75 -10.74
CA GLY A 437 17.15 -6.89 -11.24
C GLY A 437 17.95 -7.80 -12.15
N GLU A 438 17.44 -9.00 -12.38
CA GLU A 438 17.94 -9.95 -13.36
C GLU A 438 17.99 -9.34 -14.77
N PRO A 439 18.72 -9.90 -15.74
CA PRO A 439 18.78 -9.35 -17.11
C PRO A 439 17.43 -9.09 -17.76
N GLY A 440 16.40 -9.86 -17.41
CA GLY A 440 15.02 -9.66 -17.86
C GLY A 440 14.43 -8.30 -17.48
N ALA A 441 14.93 -7.65 -16.44
CA ALA A 441 14.50 -6.30 -16.04
C ALA A 441 14.89 -5.19 -17.02
N ALA A 442 15.74 -5.49 -18.01
CA ALA A 442 16.04 -4.55 -19.10
C ALA A 442 15.17 -4.77 -20.35
N ILE A 443 14.20 -5.68 -20.32
CA ILE A 443 13.32 -6.00 -21.47
C ILE A 443 11.87 -6.20 -21.06
N ASP A 444 11.47 -5.68 -19.90
CA ASP A 444 10.14 -5.86 -19.30
C ASP A 444 9.15 -4.72 -19.59
N ALA A 445 9.58 -3.74 -20.38
CA ALA A 445 8.83 -2.54 -20.77
C ALA A 445 8.51 -1.61 -19.59
N SER A 446 9.41 -1.52 -18.61
CA SER A 446 9.25 -0.69 -17.41
C SER A 446 10.48 0.17 -17.12
N ASP A 447 10.27 1.49 -16.98
CA ASP A 447 11.31 2.39 -16.46
C ASP A 447 11.47 2.29 -14.91
N GLY A 448 10.71 1.41 -14.26
CA GLY A 448 10.75 1.19 -12.81
C GLY A 448 11.71 0.08 -12.39
N SER A 449 12.09 -0.78 -13.31
CA SER A 449 13.06 -1.88 -13.16
C SER A 449 14.32 -1.60 -13.98
N ARG A 450 15.39 -2.30 -13.67
CA ARG A 450 16.64 -2.19 -14.42
C ARG A 450 17.56 -3.39 -14.23
N TRP A 451 18.33 -3.72 -15.24
CA TRP A 451 19.54 -4.52 -15.07
C TRP A 451 20.72 -3.62 -14.77
N ALA A 452 21.65 -4.08 -13.93
CA ALA A 452 22.98 -3.49 -13.79
C ALA A 452 24.05 -4.56 -13.66
N SER A 453 25.21 -4.28 -14.23
CA SER A 453 26.40 -5.14 -14.17
C SER A 453 27.21 -4.91 -12.90
N GLU A 454 28.19 -5.80 -12.63
CA GLU A 454 29.33 -5.51 -11.78
C GLU A 454 30.14 -4.34 -12.37
N PRO A 455 30.94 -3.61 -11.56
CA PRO A 455 31.69 -2.40 -11.98
C PRO A 455 32.94 -2.73 -12.79
N ARG A 456 32.78 -3.29 -13.99
CA ARG A 456 33.86 -3.65 -14.93
C ARG A 456 33.54 -3.13 -16.32
N ASP A 457 34.59 -2.85 -17.10
CA ASP A 457 34.44 -2.27 -18.45
C ASP A 457 33.98 -3.27 -19.51
N ASP A 458 34.23 -4.57 -19.33
CA ASP A 458 33.97 -5.64 -20.31
C ASP A 458 32.64 -6.38 -20.16
N GLU A 459 31.74 -5.83 -19.37
CA GLU A 459 30.42 -6.39 -19.12
C GLU A 459 29.49 -6.28 -20.32
N TRP A 460 28.53 -7.19 -20.41
CA TRP A 460 27.57 -7.25 -21.51
C TRP A 460 26.20 -7.76 -21.10
N ILE A 461 25.21 -7.44 -21.94
CA ILE A 461 23.87 -8.01 -21.91
C ILE A 461 23.41 -8.33 -23.32
N TYR A 462 22.74 -9.48 -23.54
CA TYR A 462 22.11 -9.79 -24.82
C TYR A 462 20.70 -10.32 -24.67
N VAL A 463 19.89 -10.11 -25.72
CA VAL A 463 18.52 -10.58 -25.85
C VAL A 463 18.48 -11.77 -26.81
N ASP A 464 17.80 -12.86 -26.45
CA ASP A 464 17.43 -13.98 -27.32
C ASP A 464 16.01 -13.81 -27.81
N LEU A 465 15.81 -13.48 -29.07
CA LEU A 465 14.49 -13.31 -29.68
C LEU A 465 13.72 -14.65 -29.86
N GLY A 466 14.36 -15.79 -29.55
CA GLY A 466 13.80 -17.14 -29.71
C GLY A 466 13.93 -17.68 -31.15
N GLU A 467 13.71 -16.82 -32.12
CA GLU A 467 13.86 -17.10 -33.57
C GLU A 467 14.44 -15.87 -34.28
N PRO A 468 15.07 -16.04 -35.46
CA PRO A 468 15.61 -14.91 -36.23
C PRO A 468 14.51 -13.94 -36.64
N ALA A 469 14.63 -12.67 -36.23
CA ALA A 469 13.72 -11.57 -36.60
C ALA A 469 14.49 -10.42 -37.28
N GLU A 470 13.79 -9.60 -38.03
CA GLU A 470 14.37 -8.40 -38.66
C GLU A 470 14.47 -7.30 -37.61
N VAL A 471 15.67 -6.80 -37.32
CA VAL A 471 15.96 -5.69 -36.42
C VAL A 471 16.48 -4.51 -37.23
N ALA A 472 15.90 -3.33 -37.06
CA ALA A 472 16.26 -2.10 -37.78
C ALA A 472 16.46 -0.90 -36.84
N THR A 473 15.95 -0.98 -35.59
CA THR A 473 16.17 0.04 -34.56
C THR A 473 16.43 -0.65 -33.22
N ILE A 474 17.41 -0.14 -32.50
CA ILE A 474 17.76 -0.58 -31.15
C ILE A 474 17.61 0.66 -30.26
N ALA A 475 16.85 0.54 -29.15
CA ALA A 475 16.76 1.60 -28.17
C ALA A 475 17.36 1.13 -26.83
N LEU A 476 18.26 1.94 -26.27
CA LEU A 476 18.87 1.72 -24.97
C LEU A 476 18.44 2.87 -24.04
N ASN A 477 17.74 2.55 -22.98
CA ASN A 477 17.38 3.51 -21.94
C ASN A 477 18.33 3.32 -20.74
N TRP A 478 19.38 4.13 -20.70
CA TRP A 478 20.41 4.07 -19.68
C TRP A 478 19.95 4.70 -18.37
N GLU A 479 20.31 4.06 -17.27
CA GLU A 479 20.30 4.66 -15.94
C GLU A 479 21.54 5.58 -15.77
N ALA A 480 21.75 6.19 -14.62
CA ALA A 480 22.90 7.06 -14.35
C ALA A 480 24.25 6.35 -14.57
N ALA A 481 24.33 5.05 -14.28
CA ALA A 481 25.49 4.20 -14.56
C ALA A 481 25.49 3.74 -16.03
N HIS A 482 25.79 4.65 -16.95
CA HIS A 482 25.78 4.36 -18.38
C HIS A 482 27.18 4.02 -18.92
N ALA A 483 27.23 3.54 -20.16
CA ALA A 483 28.47 3.38 -20.90
C ALA A 483 29.08 4.74 -21.24
N LYS A 484 30.42 4.87 -21.21
CA LYS A 484 31.15 5.89 -21.95
C LYS A 484 31.32 5.47 -23.40
N SER A 485 31.66 4.20 -23.58
CA SER A 485 31.72 3.59 -24.92
C SER A 485 31.20 2.15 -24.88
N TYR A 486 30.54 1.73 -25.95
CA TYR A 486 29.97 0.40 -26.10
C TYR A 486 29.83 0.01 -27.56
N LYS A 487 29.56 -1.30 -27.79
CA LYS A 487 29.30 -1.89 -29.11
C LYS A 487 27.96 -2.61 -29.10
N LEU A 488 27.32 -2.62 -30.26
CA LEU A 488 26.18 -3.50 -30.50
C LEU A 488 26.60 -4.60 -31.49
N LEU A 489 26.29 -5.83 -31.09
CA LEU A 489 26.67 -7.03 -31.84
C LEU A 489 25.42 -7.89 -32.07
N ILE A 490 25.45 -8.67 -33.15
CA ILE A 490 24.42 -9.63 -33.48
C ILE A 490 25.01 -11.02 -33.61
N SER A 491 24.17 -12.04 -33.43
CA SER A 491 24.56 -13.45 -33.61
C SER A 491 23.32 -14.30 -33.94
N ASP A 492 23.54 -15.43 -34.56
CA ASP A 492 22.50 -16.45 -34.77
C ASP A 492 22.68 -17.69 -33.88
N ASP A 493 23.82 -17.79 -33.17
CA ASP A 493 24.19 -18.93 -32.31
C ASP A 493 24.65 -18.54 -30.89
N ALA A 494 24.65 -17.26 -30.56
CA ALA A 494 25.17 -16.69 -29.31
C ALA A 494 26.66 -16.95 -29.01
N ALA A 495 27.39 -17.52 -29.98
CA ALA A 495 28.83 -17.83 -29.88
C ALA A 495 29.66 -16.93 -30.78
N HIS A 496 29.24 -16.74 -32.02
CA HIS A 496 29.91 -15.93 -33.02
C HIS A 496 29.22 -14.58 -33.19
N TRP A 497 29.87 -13.51 -32.74
CA TRP A 497 29.31 -12.17 -32.66
C TRP A 497 29.86 -11.26 -33.78
N LYS A 498 29.00 -10.56 -34.44
CA LYS A 498 29.34 -9.57 -35.47
C LYS A 498 28.94 -8.16 -34.99
N GLU A 499 29.90 -7.25 -34.98
CA GLU A 499 29.63 -5.85 -34.68
C GLU A 499 28.79 -5.19 -35.79
N ILE A 500 27.81 -4.43 -35.39
CA ILE A 500 26.89 -3.68 -36.28
C ILE A 500 26.87 -2.17 -35.96
N TYR A 501 27.34 -1.78 -34.77
CA TYR A 501 27.38 -0.41 -34.32
C TYR A 501 28.37 -0.24 -33.17
N SER A 502 29.02 0.92 -33.06
CA SER A 502 29.79 1.33 -31.90
C SER A 502 29.52 2.79 -31.56
N ASN A 503 29.54 3.11 -30.25
CA ASN A 503 29.45 4.46 -29.72
C ASN A 503 30.66 4.70 -28.81
N GLU A 504 31.49 5.70 -29.15
CA GLU A 504 32.72 6.05 -28.39
C GLU A 504 32.50 7.20 -27.40
N ASP A 505 31.31 7.84 -27.41
CA ASP A 505 31.00 8.99 -26.56
C ASP A 505 29.49 9.04 -26.17
N CYS A 506 29.04 7.93 -25.57
CA CYS A 506 27.67 7.79 -25.07
C CYS A 506 27.41 8.79 -23.94
N LYS A 507 26.25 9.43 -23.97
CA LYS A 507 25.83 10.48 -22.98
C LYS A 507 24.83 9.95 -21.96
N GLY A 508 24.44 8.67 -22.05
CA GLY A 508 23.38 8.10 -21.24
C GLY A 508 21.98 8.59 -21.64
N GLY A 509 21.00 8.23 -20.82
CA GLY A 509 19.58 8.50 -21.13
C GLY A 509 19.06 7.61 -22.24
N LEU A 510 18.03 8.03 -22.96
CA LEU A 510 17.43 7.27 -24.04
C LEU A 510 18.20 7.49 -25.36
N GLU A 511 18.78 6.43 -25.90
CA GLU A 511 19.42 6.40 -27.22
C GLU A 511 18.59 5.53 -28.18
N GLU A 512 18.13 6.10 -29.30
CA GLU A 512 17.53 5.35 -30.43
C GLU A 512 18.53 5.19 -31.57
N ILE A 513 19.05 3.98 -31.77
CA ILE A 513 20.08 3.66 -32.74
C ILE A 513 19.42 3.01 -33.97
N LYS A 514 19.44 3.69 -35.11
CA LYS A 514 19.02 3.13 -36.38
C LYS A 514 20.15 2.37 -37.02
N ILE A 515 19.91 1.11 -37.36
CA ILE A 515 20.87 0.25 -38.05
C ILE A 515 20.34 -0.14 -39.44
N LYS A 516 21.20 -0.63 -40.30
CA LYS A 516 20.74 -1.31 -41.52
C LYS A 516 19.96 -2.53 -41.13
N PRO A 517 18.71 -2.69 -41.60
CA PRO A 517 17.88 -3.87 -41.26
C PRO A 517 18.66 -5.17 -41.41
N VAL A 518 18.66 -5.98 -40.37
CA VAL A 518 19.38 -7.25 -40.33
C VAL A 518 18.48 -8.31 -39.69
N ARG A 519 18.51 -9.51 -40.22
CA ARG A 519 17.81 -10.66 -39.63
C ARG A 519 18.76 -11.40 -38.70
N THR A 520 18.41 -11.50 -37.42
CA THR A 520 19.25 -12.12 -36.39
C THR A 520 18.40 -12.66 -35.26
N ARG A 521 18.88 -13.64 -34.52
CA ARG A 521 18.22 -14.15 -33.32
C ARG A 521 18.72 -13.46 -32.04
N TYR A 522 19.99 -13.10 -31.98
CA TYR A 522 20.57 -12.52 -30.76
C TYR A 522 21.09 -11.10 -31.01
N VAL A 523 20.83 -10.19 -30.08
CA VAL A 523 21.36 -8.81 -30.10
C VAL A 523 22.02 -8.53 -28.76
N LYS A 524 23.27 -8.07 -28.77
CA LYS A 524 24.09 -7.84 -27.59
C LYS A 524 24.58 -6.39 -27.51
N MET A 525 24.48 -5.80 -26.34
CA MET A 525 25.25 -4.64 -25.93
C MET A 525 26.52 -5.13 -25.22
N GLN A 526 27.67 -4.78 -25.76
CA GLN A 526 29.00 -5.04 -25.19
C GLN A 526 29.61 -3.76 -24.70
N GLY A 527 29.83 -3.66 -23.39
CA GLY A 527 30.59 -2.57 -22.79
C GLY A 527 32.04 -2.54 -23.27
N VAL A 528 32.57 -1.34 -23.41
CA VAL A 528 33.99 -1.08 -23.73
C VAL A 528 34.59 -0.22 -22.62
N LYS A 529 33.87 0.81 -22.16
CA LYS A 529 34.27 1.65 -21.03
C LYS A 529 33.05 2.19 -20.29
N CYS A 530 33.09 2.09 -18.96
CA CYS A 530 32.09 2.70 -18.08
C CYS A 530 32.26 4.22 -18.03
N ALA A 531 31.15 4.98 -17.99
CA ALA A 531 31.16 6.41 -17.73
C ALA A 531 31.29 6.72 -16.23
N THR A 532 30.90 5.78 -15.38
CA THR A 532 30.90 5.91 -13.92
C THR A 532 31.61 4.74 -13.27
N MET A 533 31.85 4.80 -11.98
CA MET A 533 32.42 3.70 -11.20
C MET A 533 31.45 2.53 -10.93
N TRP A 534 30.20 2.62 -11.37
CA TRP A 534 29.11 1.70 -11.02
C TRP A 534 28.85 0.60 -12.06
N GLY A 535 29.63 0.54 -13.15
CA GLY A 535 29.39 -0.40 -14.26
C GLY A 535 28.37 0.12 -15.26
N TYR A 536 27.53 -0.78 -15.79
CA TYR A 536 26.48 -0.48 -16.76
C TYR A 536 25.12 -0.76 -16.16
N SER A 537 24.14 0.12 -16.44
CA SER A 537 22.77 -0.06 -16.00
C SER A 537 21.79 0.40 -17.06
N LEU A 538 20.86 -0.49 -17.42
CA LEU A 538 19.80 -0.25 -18.41
C LEU A 538 18.44 -0.41 -17.75
N TYR A 539 17.59 0.62 -17.88
CA TYR A 539 16.15 0.48 -17.66
C TYR A 539 15.53 -0.37 -18.75
N GLU A 540 15.86 -0.08 -20.04
CA GLU A 540 15.32 -0.83 -21.18
C GLU A 540 16.33 -1.07 -22.29
N PHE A 541 16.23 -2.26 -22.89
CA PHE A 541 16.90 -2.70 -24.10
C PHE A 541 15.84 -3.15 -25.10
N GLU A 542 15.37 -2.22 -25.92
CA GLU A 542 14.28 -2.45 -26.85
C GLU A 542 14.78 -2.73 -28.28
N LEU A 543 14.11 -3.61 -29.02
CA LEU A 543 14.45 -4.01 -30.38
C LEU A 543 13.22 -3.86 -31.30
N TYR A 544 13.40 -3.25 -32.48
CA TYR A 544 12.32 -2.99 -33.42
C TYR A 544 12.70 -3.39 -34.85
N GLY A 545 11.79 -4.07 -35.52
CA GLY A 545 11.91 -4.43 -36.97
C GLY A 545 11.71 -3.23 -37.91
N LYS A 546 11.09 -2.18 -37.40
CA LYS A 546 10.84 -0.91 -38.09
C LYS A 546 11.04 0.23 -37.13
N LYS A 547 10.90 1.48 -37.59
CA LYS A 547 10.91 2.63 -36.68
C LYS A 547 9.88 2.42 -35.55
N LYS A 548 10.29 2.66 -34.30
CA LYS A 548 9.39 2.68 -33.13
C LYS A 548 8.16 3.51 -33.44
N LYS A 549 6.98 2.90 -33.32
CA LYS A 549 5.72 3.62 -33.51
C LYS A 549 5.41 4.41 -32.26
N PRO A 550 4.85 5.61 -32.37
CA PRO A 550 4.26 6.32 -31.24
C PRO A 550 3.20 5.44 -30.57
N THR A 551 3.09 5.53 -29.26
CA THR A 551 2.00 4.86 -28.54
C THR A 551 0.64 5.39 -29.03
N ASP A 552 -0.36 4.52 -29.09
CA ASP A 552 -1.76 4.87 -29.36
C ASP A 552 -2.55 5.12 -28.06
N LEU A 553 -1.88 4.99 -26.91
CA LEU A 553 -2.44 5.33 -25.62
C LEU A 553 -2.49 6.85 -25.44
N SER A 554 -3.58 7.33 -24.85
CA SER A 554 -3.68 8.71 -24.40
C SER A 554 -2.60 9.02 -23.33
N PRO A 555 -2.21 10.29 -23.14
CA PRO A 555 -1.18 10.65 -22.15
C PRO A 555 -1.41 10.08 -20.76
N VAL A 556 -2.68 10.02 -20.34
CA VAL A 556 -3.16 9.25 -19.20
C VAL A 556 -4.16 8.23 -19.70
N HIS A 557 -4.08 7.02 -19.23
CA HIS A 557 -4.94 5.89 -19.59
C HIS A 557 -5.20 5.03 -18.36
N PHE A 558 -6.21 4.17 -18.43
CA PHE A 558 -6.69 3.41 -17.31
C PHE A 558 -6.40 1.93 -17.48
N ILE A 559 -6.06 1.26 -16.39
CA ILE A 559 -5.94 -0.19 -16.29
C ILE A 559 -7.04 -0.68 -15.37
N LYS A 560 -7.90 -1.56 -15.86
CA LYS A 560 -8.93 -2.23 -15.07
C LYS A 560 -8.60 -3.72 -14.98
N LEU A 561 -8.51 -4.20 -13.75
CA LEU A 561 -8.29 -5.61 -13.43
C LEU A 561 -9.57 -6.21 -12.85
N GLU A 562 -9.85 -7.46 -13.21
CA GLU A 562 -10.96 -8.23 -12.66
C GLU A 562 -10.49 -9.67 -12.41
N LEU A 563 -10.81 -10.20 -11.23
CA LEU A 563 -10.59 -11.58 -10.85
C LEU A 563 -11.93 -12.23 -10.56
N ASN A 564 -12.27 -13.25 -11.35
CA ASN A 564 -13.50 -14.03 -11.18
C ASN A 564 -13.17 -15.45 -10.71
N ASP A 565 -14.09 -16.04 -9.93
CA ASP A 565 -14.03 -17.45 -9.60
C ASP A 565 -14.41 -18.35 -10.81
N ALA A 566 -14.33 -19.67 -10.63
CA ALA A 566 -14.66 -20.65 -11.66
C ALA A 566 -16.15 -20.56 -12.13
N ASN A 567 -17.03 -19.96 -11.33
CA ASN A 567 -18.45 -19.77 -11.63
C ASN A 567 -18.72 -18.42 -12.31
N GLY A 568 -17.71 -17.57 -12.44
CA GLY A 568 -17.81 -16.23 -13.00
C GLY A 568 -18.19 -15.12 -12.02
N ASN A 569 -18.24 -15.41 -10.71
CA ASN A 569 -18.48 -14.40 -9.70
C ASN A 569 -17.21 -13.54 -9.51
N LEU A 570 -17.39 -12.23 -9.39
CA LEU A 570 -16.30 -11.29 -9.14
C LEU A 570 -15.79 -11.47 -7.68
N LEU A 571 -14.50 -11.79 -7.55
CA LEU A 571 -13.81 -11.90 -6.26
C LEU A 571 -13.03 -10.64 -5.90
N SER A 572 -12.38 -10.02 -6.88
CA SER A 572 -11.61 -8.79 -6.71
C SER A 572 -11.60 -8.00 -7.99
N ASP A 573 -11.69 -6.70 -7.89
CA ASP A 573 -11.46 -5.77 -8.98
C ASP A 573 -10.43 -4.73 -8.56
N ASN A 574 -9.74 -4.12 -9.53
CA ASN A 574 -8.81 -3.03 -9.24
C ASN A 574 -8.77 -2.05 -10.41
N PHE A 575 -8.50 -0.79 -10.11
CA PHE A 575 -8.50 0.26 -11.10
C PHE A 575 -7.29 1.17 -10.88
N TYR A 576 -6.52 1.41 -11.95
CA TYR A 576 -5.35 2.27 -11.94
C TYR A 576 -5.43 3.31 -13.04
N TRP A 577 -4.76 4.42 -12.84
CA TRP A 577 -4.46 5.41 -13.88
C TRP A 577 -2.96 5.48 -14.06
N ARG A 578 -2.55 5.26 -15.29
CA ARG A 578 -1.15 5.26 -15.71
C ARG A 578 -0.92 6.41 -16.67
N SER A 579 0.25 7.01 -16.66
CA SER A 579 0.65 8.04 -17.62
C SER A 579 1.89 7.60 -18.41
N ASN A 580 2.01 8.10 -19.64
CA ASN A 580 3.18 7.87 -20.50
C ASN A 580 4.44 8.55 -19.91
N LYS A 581 4.26 9.57 -19.08
CA LYS A 581 5.30 10.23 -18.29
C LYS A 581 5.00 10.02 -16.81
N PRO A 582 5.82 9.23 -16.09
CA PRO A 582 5.52 8.83 -14.72
C PRO A 582 5.04 9.97 -13.82
N GLY A 583 3.89 9.80 -13.17
CA GLY A 583 3.29 10.78 -12.27
C GLY A 583 2.65 12.00 -12.93
N ASP A 584 2.74 12.23 -14.25
CA ASP A 584 2.08 13.35 -14.92
C ASP A 584 0.64 13.00 -15.31
N TYR A 585 -0.30 13.19 -14.40
CA TYR A 585 -1.72 12.89 -14.58
C TYR A 585 -2.56 14.11 -14.96
N LYS A 586 -1.94 15.24 -15.37
CA LYS A 586 -2.66 16.50 -15.68
C LYS A 586 -3.74 16.33 -16.75
N ALA A 587 -3.57 15.36 -17.67
CA ALA A 587 -4.58 15.08 -18.69
C ALA A 587 -5.94 14.65 -18.09
N LEU A 588 -6.00 14.14 -16.85
CA LEU A 588 -7.27 13.88 -16.16
C LEU A 588 -8.16 15.14 -16.03
N ASN A 589 -7.55 16.33 -16.00
CA ASN A 589 -8.32 17.57 -15.96
C ASN A 589 -9.02 17.90 -17.29
N THR A 590 -8.75 17.16 -18.37
CA THR A 590 -9.43 17.28 -19.67
C THR A 590 -10.60 16.33 -19.84
N LEU A 591 -10.86 15.46 -18.86
CA LEU A 591 -12.04 14.59 -18.85
C LEU A 591 -13.32 15.44 -18.97
N SER A 592 -14.19 15.05 -19.88
CA SER A 592 -15.50 15.66 -19.98
C SER A 592 -16.34 15.35 -18.74
N LYS A 593 -17.30 16.22 -18.41
CA LYS A 593 -18.18 16.03 -17.24
C LYS A 593 -18.86 14.67 -17.28
N ALA A 594 -18.80 13.97 -16.17
CA ALA A 594 -19.51 12.73 -15.99
C ALA A 594 -21.01 12.99 -15.72
N LYS A 595 -21.85 12.05 -16.12
CA LYS A 595 -23.29 12.08 -15.82
C LYS A 595 -23.68 10.81 -15.07
N LEU A 596 -23.99 10.98 -13.80
CA LEU A 596 -24.37 9.88 -12.92
C LEU A 596 -25.88 9.89 -12.67
N ASN A 597 -26.47 8.69 -12.64
CA ASN A 597 -27.81 8.46 -12.09
C ASN A 597 -27.64 7.76 -10.75
N VAL A 598 -28.32 8.27 -9.72
CA VAL A 598 -28.24 7.78 -8.35
C VAL A 598 -29.63 7.41 -7.87
N THR A 599 -29.81 6.18 -7.42
CA THR A 599 -30.99 5.73 -6.71
C THR A 599 -30.60 5.25 -5.33
N SER A 600 -31.40 5.51 -4.32
CA SER A 600 -31.09 5.04 -2.97
C SER A 600 -32.34 4.75 -2.16
N GLN A 601 -32.19 3.92 -1.14
CA GLN A 601 -33.23 3.64 -0.13
C GLN A 601 -32.57 3.52 1.25
N LEU A 602 -33.32 3.93 2.28
CA LEU A 602 -32.94 3.75 3.68
C LEU A 602 -33.58 2.48 4.22
N VAL A 603 -32.79 1.66 4.92
CA VAL A 603 -33.23 0.41 5.54
C VAL A 603 -32.84 0.42 7.02
N ASN A 604 -33.79 0.12 7.90
CA ASN A 604 -33.47 -0.10 9.32
C ASN A 604 -32.88 -1.51 9.51
N ARG A 605 -31.85 -1.61 10.32
CA ARG A 605 -31.18 -2.86 10.63
C ARG A 605 -31.17 -3.08 12.14
N THR A 606 -31.81 -4.17 12.59
CA THR A 606 -31.99 -4.47 14.02
C THR A 606 -31.18 -5.67 14.49
N ASP A 607 -30.54 -6.39 13.57
CA ASP A 607 -29.74 -7.60 13.84
C ASP A 607 -28.38 -7.28 14.48
N HIS A 608 -27.88 -6.05 14.34
CA HIS A 608 -26.60 -5.58 14.88
C HIS A 608 -26.73 -4.28 15.71
N GLY A 609 -27.81 -4.14 16.49
CA GLY A 609 -28.12 -2.92 17.23
C GLY A 609 -29.05 -2.00 16.46
N ASP A 610 -29.16 -0.74 16.93
CA ASP A 610 -30.02 0.26 16.27
C ASP A 610 -29.23 0.97 15.16
N LYS A 611 -29.16 0.33 13.98
CA LYS A 611 -28.45 0.81 12.80
C LYS A 611 -29.39 1.14 11.66
N LYS A 612 -28.99 2.11 10.84
CA LYS A 612 -29.59 2.41 9.54
C LYS A 612 -28.56 2.18 8.43
N VAL A 613 -29.05 1.71 7.29
CA VAL A 613 -28.23 1.48 6.09
C VAL A 613 -28.86 2.19 4.91
N ILE A 614 -28.11 3.08 4.28
CA ILE A 614 -28.46 3.62 2.96
C ILE A 614 -27.87 2.68 1.92
N LYS A 615 -28.75 2.06 1.11
CA LYS A 615 -28.37 1.27 -0.06
C LYS A 615 -28.55 2.12 -1.30
N ALA A 616 -27.48 2.34 -2.04
CA ALA A 616 -27.49 3.19 -3.23
C ALA A 616 -26.91 2.45 -4.43
N THR A 617 -27.50 2.66 -5.61
CA THR A 617 -26.92 2.25 -6.90
C THR A 617 -26.54 3.50 -7.67
N ILE A 618 -25.27 3.61 -8.03
CA ILE A 618 -24.70 4.72 -8.77
C ILE A 618 -24.33 4.23 -10.17
N LYS A 619 -24.93 4.79 -11.22
CA LYS A 619 -24.74 4.38 -12.60
C LYS A 619 -24.19 5.52 -13.46
N ASN A 620 -23.15 5.25 -14.22
CA ASN A 620 -22.67 6.18 -15.23
C ASN A 620 -23.54 6.10 -16.50
N VAL A 621 -24.39 7.10 -16.69
CA VAL A 621 -25.30 7.21 -17.86
C VAL A 621 -24.73 8.16 -18.93
N GLY A 622 -23.57 8.76 -18.67
CA GLY A 622 -22.88 9.66 -19.60
C GLY A 622 -21.98 8.91 -20.59
N PRO A 623 -21.46 9.62 -21.58
CA PRO A 623 -20.49 9.08 -22.53
C PRO A 623 -19.07 9.01 -21.97
N SER A 624 -18.75 9.84 -20.97
CA SER A 624 -17.41 9.98 -20.37
C SER A 624 -17.23 9.03 -19.19
N VAL A 625 -15.97 8.71 -18.87
CA VAL A 625 -15.62 8.02 -17.63
C VAL A 625 -16.01 8.87 -16.44
N ALA A 626 -16.65 8.30 -15.45
CA ALA A 626 -16.85 8.92 -14.13
C ALA A 626 -15.69 8.52 -13.23
N PHE A 627 -14.67 9.37 -13.17
CA PHE A 627 -13.40 9.07 -12.51
C PHE A 627 -13.43 9.41 -11.02
N ALA A 628 -12.94 8.51 -10.20
CA ALA A 628 -12.77 8.67 -8.76
C ALA A 628 -14.01 9.30 -8.09
N VAL A 629 -15.13 8.58 -8.16
CA VAL A 629 -16.41 9.01 -7.60
C VAL A 629 -16.35 8.99 -6.07
N HIS A 630 -16.52 10.16 -5.46
CA HIS A 630 -16.59 10.33 -4.02
C HIS A 630 -18.04 10.39 -3.56
N VAL A 631 -18.42 9.54 -2.61
CA VAL A 631 -19.77 9.40 -2.08
C VAL A 631 -19.80 9.76 -0.61
N GLN A 632 -20.78 10.59 -0.22
CA GLN A 632 -21.04 10.95 1.18
C GLN A 632 -22.54 10.99 1.44
N ALA A 633 -22.95 10.51 2.61
CA ALA A 633 -24.32 10.72 3.11
C ALA A 633 -24.36 11.99 3.97
N VAL A 634 -25.35 12.84 3.75
CA VAL A 634 -25.57 14.09 4.49
C VAL A 634 -27.01 14.21 4.94
N ARG A 635 -27.21 14.76 6.12
CA ARG A 635 -28.56 15.11 6.61
C ARG A 635 -29.13 16.24 5.75
N SER A 636 -30.39 16.10 5.37
CA SER A 636 -31.07 17.16 4.59
C SER A 636 -31.38 18.41 5.43
N SER A 637 -31.53 18.25 6.74
CA SER A 637 -31.89 19.31 7.67
C SER A 637 -30.84 20.41 7.82
N ASP A 638 -29.55 20.03 7.90
CA ASP A 638 -28.46 20.96 8.17
C ASP A 638 -27.28 20.83 7.18
N GLY A 639 -27.28 19.82 6.32
CA GLY A 639 -26.22 19.55 5.36
C GLY A 639 -24.96 18.92 5.98
N GLU A 640 -25.00 18.54 7.25
CA GLU A 640 -23.88 17.86 7.90
C GLU A 640 -23.76 16.40 7.45
N ARG A 641 -22.54 15.92 7.37
CA ARG A 641 -22.26 14.51 7.04
C ARG A 641 -22.77 13.59 8.14
N ILE A 642 -23.28 12.43 7.75
CA ILE A 642 -23.68 11.37 8.67
C ILE A 642 -22.41 10.57 8.98
N LEU A 643 -21.73 10.92 10.06
CA LEU A 643 -20.48 10.31 10.51
C LEU A 643 -20.50 10.08 12.02
N PRO A 644 -19.88 8.97 12.50
CA PRO A 644 -19.17 7.94 11.75
C PRO A 644 -20.08 7.04 10.92
N ALA A 645 -19.58 6.54 9.80
CA ALA A 645 -20.28 5.59 8.95
C ALA A 645 -19.32 4.54 8.36
N LEU A 646 -19.79 3.30 8.25
CA LEU A 646 -19.11 2.22 7.55
C LEU A 646 -19.61 2.16 6.11
N MET A 647 -18.68 2.01 5.16
CA MET A 647 -19.03 1.90 3.74
C MET A 647 -18.26 0.74 3.09
N ASN A 648 -18.87 0.13 2.10
CA ASN A 648 -18.22 -0.95 1.36
C ASN A 648 -17.16 -0.44 0.36
N ASP A 649 -17.38 0.70 -0.32
CA ASP A 649 -16.45 1.25 -1.32
C ASP A 649 -16.60 2.77 -1.48
N ASN A 650 -15.55 3.45 -1.99
CA ASN A 650 -15.55 4.87 -2.33
C ASN A 650 -14.38 5.19 -3.28
N TYR A 651 -14.35 6.38 -3.87
CA TYR A 651 -13.36 6.80 -4.87
C TYR A 651 -13.22 5.84 -6.06
N PHE A 652 -14.28 5.11 -6.38
CA PHE A 652 -14.33 4.16 -7.50
C PHE A 652 -14.52 4.88 -8.84
N THR A 653 -14.19 4.18 -9.92
CA THR A 653 -14.35 4.71 -11.30
C THR A 653 -15.36 3.87 -12.06
N LEU A 654 -16.25 4.54 -12.79
CA LEU A 654 -17.25 3.89 -13.64
C LEU A 654 -17.03 4.26 -15.11
N LEU A 655 -16.81 3.25 -15.94
CA LEU A 655 -16.86 3.38 -17.38
C LEU A 655 -18.30 3.61 -17.84
N LYS A 656 -18.49 3.96 -19.11
CA LYS A 656 -19.84 4.18 -19.68
C LYS A 656 -20.74 2.96 -19.47
N GLY A 657 -21.90 3.18 -18.87
CA GLY A 657 -22.92 2.16 -18.62
C GLY A 657 -22.71 1.32 -17.37
N GLU A 658 -21.53 1.40 -16.72
CA GLU A 658 -21.27 0.68 -15.48
C GLU A 658 -22.03 1.27 -14.29
N SER A 659 -22.25 0.43 -13.29
CA SER A 659 -22.87 0.80 -12.02
C SER A 659 -22.11 0.19 -10.83
N LYS A 660 -22.25 0.82 -9.67
CA LYS A 660 -21.71 0.37 -8.39
C LYS A 660 -22.78 0.47 -7.32
N ASP A 661 -22.91 -0.59 -6.53
CA ASP A 661 -23.78 -0.58 -5.35
C ASP A 661 -22.96 -0.19 -4.13
N ILE A 662 -23.47 0.79 -3.38
CA ILE A 662 -22.87 1.35 -2.18
C ILE A 662 -23.81 1.14 -1.01
N GLU A 663 -23.27 0.61 0.08
CA GLU A 663 -23.94 0.53 1.36
C GLU A 663 -23.25 1.47 2.35
N ILE A 664 -24.05 2.26 3.09
CA ILE A 664 -23.56 3.20 4.12
C ILE A 664 -24.32 2.88 5.41
N GLU A 665 -23.63 2.26 6.37
CA GLU A 665 -24.18 1.88 7.67
C GLU A 665 -23.76 2.89 8.75
N PHE A 666 -24.69 3.31 9.59
CA PHE A 666 -24.45 4.25 10.69
C PHE A 666 -25.47 4.07 11.82
N ASP A 667 -25.19 4.66 12.98
CA ASP A 667 -26.10 4.65 14.13
C ASP A 667 -27.37 5.45 13.85
N SER A 668 -28.53 4.88 14.19
CA SER A 668 -29.86 5.46 13.88
C SER A 668 -30.03 6.87 14.41
N GLU A 669 -29.43 7.19 15.55
CA GLU A 669 -29.50 8.52 16.18
C GLU A 669 -28.78 9.62 15.38
N LEU A 670 -27.88 9.26 14.47
CA LEU A 670 -27.24 10.23 13.56
C LEU A 670 -28.19 10.76 12.48
N LEU A 671 -29.34 10.09 12.27
CA LEU A 671 -30.36 10.48 11.29
C LEU A 671 -31.77 10.27 11.88
N PRO A 672 -32.23 11.09 12.85
CA PRO A 672 -33.47 10.84 13.57
C PRO A 672 -34.73 11.07 12.72
N ASP A 673 -34.67 11.89 11.68
CA ASP A 673 -35.80 12.27 10.81
C ASP A 673 -35.87 11.48 9.48
N ASP A 674 -34.99 10.50 9.29
CA ASP A 674 -34.86 9.69 8.06
C ASP A 674 -34.64 10.52 6.77
N ASN A 675 -34.32 11.79 6.90
CA ASN A 675 -34.23 12.71 5.78
C ASN A 675 -32.77 12.99 5.41
N TYR A 676 -32.31 12.30 4.35
CA TYR A 676 -30.92 12.38 3.86
C TYR A 676 -30.86 12.73 2.38
N ARG A 677 -29.68 13.12 1.95
CA ARG A 677 -29.28 13.17 0.55
C ARG A 677 -27.90 12.55 0.38
N LEU A 678 -27.62 12.02 -0.80
CA LEU A 678 -26.29 11.57 -1.17
C LEU A 678 -25.58 12.66 -1.97
N SER A 679 -24.36 12.97 -1.54
CA SER A 679 -23.40 13.75 -2.31
C SER A 679 -22.55 12.74 -3.10
N VAL A 680 -22.72 12.71 -4.43
CA VAL A 680 -22.01 11.78 -5.33
C VAL A 680 -21.25 12.61 -6.36
N ILE A 681 -19.95 12.76 -6.17
CA ILE A 681 -19.13 13.72 -6.91
C ILE A 681 -17.96 12.99 -7.59
N PRO A 682 -17.98 12.86 -8.93
CA PRO A 682 -16.82 12.38 -9.67
C PRO A 682 -15.72 13.46 -9.71
N TYR A 683 -14.48 13.08 -9.93
CA TYR A 683 -13.36 14.02 -10.12
C TYR A 683 -13.64 15.01 -11.27
N ASN A 684 -14.24 14.57 -12.34
CA ASN A 684 -14.65 15.34 -13.52
C ASN A 684 -16.12 15.82 -13.43
N LYS A 685 -16.43 16.53 -12.34
CA LYS A 685 -17.74 17.13 -12.05
C LYS A 685 -18.16 18.27 -13.02
#